data_04c4127e15f02e7b39804cab416e4ec7
#
_entry.id   04c4127e15f02e7b39804cab416e4ec7
#
_cell.length_a   1.000
_cell.length_b   1.000
_cell.length_c   1.000
_cell.angle_alpha   90.00
_cell.angle_beta   90.00
_cell.angle_gamma   90.00
#
_symmetry.space_group_name_H-M   'P 1'
#
loop_
_entity.id
_entity.type
_entity.pdbx_description
1 polymer ?
#
loop_
_entity_poly.entity_id
_entity_poly.type
_entity_poly.pdbx_seq_one_letter_code
_entity_poly.pdbx_strand_id
1 'polypeptide(L)'
;MAVVFLPGYIALRFLRFPRFGSFALAPAWTMAIVGIGAIVLNDGDVGWNRASFALLSVLVILICPIVRRHVSAVFGADRAPYGAYPRKTMAVAIGLPVAVLLVMLAPILILMDPTVPSWSPDPMFHYNGVNAVLLRENASMFGAMDTNHGIRVAGTVYPSVWHGIVSLVAATGTIVPASHVLAFVVIPIIWVVGMSYLATKALPYHPIAAMLVPVMLLAFPIFPGYLTVVNGLWPNSLALAATPAVMGAVVAAYHRYRWGGRQNAKEILLLSVAVVAVGVVGVAAAHPSTAFTLGWIAIPAVIMVVVHAMRDRLNAMQGRKGILLTVLVVLAMVAALALALSSSIVRDYLGRSMPRGWDDVSARLVSALAVWPVGRNPIVLAGASIVMVSAIVIGLRVVIRRRHLYWIALAWVMQTLLILGAFFPLGPLTSVAGLWYHNAYRLFAVQVIFLALILALAASEVIGWLSRFATKGAPARSMSAQTDVIARRPAFVGGMAAALIVVLFCASFVYNKPTVYAQAKPKFGADQILKSRAELDFIAHLDDYIPKRSIVVGDPTSGIAYAPAFGPIDSVFSSIVVRNVDVEGKILANGLRSIEYDPRVCQVLNAYGINYYYEDAPITYQGINGAESVPGLHSVDTSNGYFHLVAEVDGARLWQITGCPGRAEAPNWWNVRDRRLSVIQPPLDSVR
;
A
#
# COMPACT_ATOMS: atom_id res chain seq x y z
N MET A 1 13.77 -6.38 -5.19
CA MET A 1 14.41 -5.05 -5.42
C MET A 1 14.55 -4.73 -6.89
N ALA A 2 15.29 -5.52 -7.69
CA ALA A 2 15.52 -5.23 -9.11
C ALA A 2 14.22 -5.02 -9.90
N VAL A 3 13.24 -5.92 -9.78
CA VAL A 3 11.94 -5.84 -10.46
C VAL A 3 11.20 -4.53 -10.16
N VAL A 4 11.29 -4.01 -8.94
CA VAL A 4 10.58 -2.80 -8.51
C VAL A 4 11.30 -1.51 -8.93
N PHE A 5 12.64 -1.52 -8.96
CA PHE A 5 13.40 -0.28 -9.17
C PHE A 5 13.98 -0.14 -10.58
N LEU A 6 14.51 -1.22 -11.20
CA LEU A 6 15.27 -1.08 -12.44
C LEU A 6 14.45 -0.54 -13.63
N PRO A 7 13.25 -1.05 -13.95
CA PRO A 7 12.53 -0.58 -15.13
C PRO A 7 12.25 0.92 -15.07
N GLY A 8 11.65 1.39 -13.98
CA GLY A 8 11.34 2.81 -13.80
C GLY A 8 12.59 3.68 -13.69
N TYR A 9 13.64 3.19 -13.01
CA TYR A 9 14.90 3.93 -12.88
C TYR A 9 15.57 4.15 -14.25
N ILE A 10 15.71 3.12 -15.05
CA ILE A 10 16.34 3.19 -16.37
C ILE A 10 15.53 4.10 -17.29
N ALA A 11 14.19 3.94 -17.33
CA ALA A 11 13.31 4.79 -18.13
C ALA A 11 13.49 6.29 -17.77
N LEU A 12 13.47 6.63 -16.48
CA LEU A 12 13.68 7.99 -16.00
C LEU A 12 15.08 8.52 -16.30
N ARG A 13 16.11 7.65 -16.28
CA ARG A 13 17.47 8.05 -16.63
C ARG A 13 17.62 8.34 -18.12
N PHE A 14 16.91 7.62 -18.98
CA PHE A 14 16.85 7.94 -20.41
C PHE A 14 16.11 9.26 -20.69
N LEU A 15 15.14 9.62 -19.87
CA LEU A 15 14.55 10.97 -19.88
C LEU A 15 15.47 12.04 -19.27
N ARG A 16 16.68 11.68 -18.82
CA ARG A 16 17.64 12.55 -18.12
C ARG A 16 17.10 13.16 -16.82
N PHE A 17 16.14 12.48 -16.18
CA PHE A 17 15.69 12.90 -14.86
C PHE A 17 16.83 12.77 -13.83
N PRO A 18 16.93 13.64 -12.81
CA PRO A 18 18.01 13.63 -11.83
C PRO A 18 18.15 12.27 -11.12
N ARG A 19 19.40 11.83 -10.84
CA ARG A 19 19.68 10.48 -10.33
C ARG A 19 18.86 10.10 -9.10
N PHE A 20 18.84 10.97 -8.07
CA PHE A 20 18.10 10.71 -6.83
C PHE A 20 16.58 10.69 -7.08
N GLY A 21 16.08 11.65 -7.86
CA GLY A 21 14.66 11.65 -8.25
C GLY A 21 14.28 10.43 -9.08
N SER A 22 15.15 9.97 -10.01
CA SER A 22 14.92 8.74 -10.77
C SER A 22 14.84 7.53 -9.85
N PHE A 23 15.71 7.41 -8.85
CA PHE A 23 15.69 6.31 -7.90
C PHE A 23 14.42 6.34 -7.02
N ALA A 24 14.07 7.52 -6.51
CA ALA A 24 12.88 7.67 -5.67
C ALA A 24 11.56 7.40 -6.41
N LEU A 25 11.44 7.85 -7.68
CA LEU A 25 10.24 7.68 -8.49
C LEU A 25 10.16 6.32 -9.20
N ALA A 26 11.28 5.57 -9.27
CA ALA A 26 11.36 4.32 -9.99
C ALA A 26 10.24 3.32 -9.62
N PRO A 27 9.91 3.11 -8.32
CA PRO A 27 8.82 2.20 -7.96
C PRO A 27 7.46 2.63 -8.56
N ALA A 28 7.13 3.92 -8.49
CA ALA A 28 5.86 4.43 -9.05
C ALA A 28 5.81 4.23 -10.57
N TRP A 29 6.92 4.45 -11.29
CA TRP A 29 7.00 4.19 -12.73
C TRP A 29 6.90 2.72 -13.07
N THR A 30 7.56 1.85 -12.30
CA THR A 30 7.43 0.39 -12.47
C THR A 30 6.01 -0.08 -12.20
N MET A 31 5.33 0.46 -11.19
CA MET A 31 3.91 0.18 -10.96
C MET A 31 3.04 0.57 -12.16
N ALA A 32 3.34 1.69 -12.85
CA ALA A 32 2.64 2.06 -14.07
C ALA A 32 2.91 1.07 -15.21
N ILE A 33 4.16 0.63 -15.38
CA ILE A 33 4.53 -0.39 -16.36
C ILE A 33 3.77 -1.70 -16.09
N VAL A 34 3.72 -2.14 -14.83
CA VAL A 34 2.99 -3.35 -14.43
C VAL A 34 1.49 -3.18 -14.65
N GLY A 35 0.89 -2.10 -14.12
CA GLY A 35 -0.55 -1.91 -14.17
C GLY A 35 -1.11 -1.77 -15.60
N ILE A 36 -0.53 -0.87 -16.39
CA ILE A 36 -0.94 -0.68 -17.79
C ILE A 36 -0.53 -1.88 -18.64
N GLY A 37 0.71 -2.35 -18.44
CA GLY A 37 1.24 -3.45 -19.22
C GLY A 37 0.49 -4.75 -19.03
N ALA A 38 0.07 -5.07 -17.82
CA ALA A 38 -0.73 -6.25 -17.56
C ALA A 38 -2.10 -6.20 -18.28
N ILE A 39 -2.71 -5.01 -18.39
CA ILE A 39 -3.95 -4.82 -19.15
C ILE A 39 -3.67 -5.06 -20.63
N VAL A 40 -2.65 -4.42 -21.19
CA VAL A 40 -2.30 -4.55 -22.62
C VAL A 40 -1.94 -5.98 -22.99
N LEU A 41 -1.17 -6.68 -22.16
CA LEU A 41 -0.82 -8.07 -22.40
C LEU A 41 -2.06 -8.97 -22.34
N ASN A 42 -2.95 -8.75 -21.35
CA ASN A 42 -4.18 -9.51 -21.22
C ASN A 42 -5.11 -9.31 -22.44
N ASP A 43 -5.28 -8.08 -22.90
CA ASP A 43 -6.13 -7.77 -24.05
C ASP A 43 -5.52 -8.30 -25.37
N GLY A 44 -4.20 -8.44 -25.43
CA GLY A 44 -3.46 -9.04 -26.54
C GLY A 44 -3.28 -10.55 -26.45
N ASP A 45 -3.92 -11.24 -25.51
CA ASP A 45 -3.77 -12.67 -25.25
C ASP A 45 -2.33 -13.13 -24.99
N VAL A 46 -1.49 -12.24 -24.44
CA VAL A 46 -0.12 -12.54 -24.03
C VAL A 46 -0.07 -12.80 -22.54
N GLY A 47 0.44 -13.97 -22.13
CA GLY A 47 0.56 -14.34 -20.73
C GLY A 47 1.49 -13.41 -19.96
N TRP A 48 1.12 -13.09 -18.71
CA TRP A 48 1.94 -12.35 -17.76
C TRP A 48 3.00 -13.26 -17.16
N ASN A 49 4.25 -13.04 -17.53
CA ASN A 49 5.40 -13.76 -17.01
C ASN A 49 6.67 -12.89 -17.04
N ARG A 50 7.79 -13.46 -16.61
CA ARG A 50 9.08 -12.73 -16.55
C ARG A 50 9.54 -12.22 -17.92
N ALA A 51 9.33 -12.98 -18.98
CA ALA A 51 9.75 -12.63 -20.35
C ALA A 51 8.89 -11.50 -20.91
N SER A 52 7.55 -11.60 -20.81
CA SER A 52 6.62 -10.57 -21.27
C SER A 52 6.81 -9.26 -20.52
N PHE A 53 7.02 -9.33 -19.19
CA PHE A 53 7.34 -8.14 -18.39
C PHE A 53 8.69 -7.50 -18.76
N ALA A 54 9.72 -8.32 -19.00
CA ALA A 54 11.03 -7.81 -19.43
C ALA A 54 10.94 -7.11 -20.80
N LEU A 55 10.26 -7.74 -21.78
CA LEU A 55 10.02 -7.16 -23.09
C LEU A 55 9.27 -5.82 -22.98
N LEU A 56 8.17 -5.79 -22.22
CA LEU A 56 7.39 -4.58 -21.98
C LEU A 56 8.25 -3.47 -21.35
N SER A 57 9.07 -3.82 -20.35
CA SER A 57 9.97 -2.87 -19.71
C SER A 57 10.98 -2.30 -20.70
N VAL A 58 11.57 -3.14 -21.55
CA VAL A 58 12.50 -2.71 -22.62
C VAL A 58 11.79 -1.78 -23.60
N LEU A 59 10.58 -2.10 -24.04
CA LEU A 59 9.81 -1.23 -24.95
C LEU A 59 9.57 0.15 -24.35
N VAL A 60 9.13 0.23 -23.09
CA VAL A 60 8.97 1.51 -22.39
C VAL A 60 10.29 2.27 -22.27
N ILE A 61 11.38 1.57 -21.94
CA ILE A 61 12.72 2.17 -21.85
C ILE A 61 13.15 2.74 -23.20
N LEU A 62 12.90 2.04 -24.31
CA LEU A 62 13.27 2.49 -25.67
C LEU A 62 12.41 3.67 -26.16
N ILE A 63 11.17 3.82 -25.69
CA ILE A 63 10.33 4.98 -26.00
C ILE A 63 10.90 6.26 -25.35
N CYS A 64 11.46 6.15 -24.15
CA CYS A 64 11.96 7.32 -23.41
C CYS A 64 13.00 8.19 -24.17
N PRO A 65 14.05 7.65 -24.82
CA PRO A 65 14.97 8.44 -25.61
C PRO A 65 14.33 9.03 -26.88
N ILE A 66 13.31 8.36 -27.44
CA ILE A 66 12.55 8.90 -28.60
C ILE A 66 11.78 10.14 -28.15
N VAL A 67 10.99 10.03 -27.07
CA VAL A 67 10.30 11.19 -26.47
C VAL A 67 11.31 12.30 -26.13
N ARG A 68 12.47 11.94 -25.59
CA ARG A 68 13.50 12.89 -25.22
C ARG A 68 14.08 13.65 -26.40
N ARG A 69 14.18 13.05 -27.59
CA ARG A 69 14.68 13.73 -28.82
C ARG A 69 13.76 14.88 -29.26
N HIS A 70 12.47 14.75 -29.00
CA HIS A 70 11.47 15.77 -29.37
C HIS A 70 11.32 16.88 -28.30
N VAL A 71 12.02 16.78 -27.19
CA VAL A 71 12.01 17.79 -26.12
C VAL A 71 13.42 18.36 -25.97
N SER A 72 13.63 19.59 -26.42
CA SER A 72 14.93 20.28 -26.35
C SER A 72 15.34 20.62 -24.91
N ALA A 73 14.35 20.72 -24.01
CA ALA A 73 14.56 21.04 -22.61
C ALA A 73 15.32 19.93 -21.86
N VAL A 74 16.32 20.33 -21.12
CA VAL A 74 17.08 19.44 -20.21
C VAL A 74 16.56 19.71 -18.79
N PHE A 75 16.22 18.63 -18.06
CA PHE A 75 16.12 18.78 -16.62
C PHE A 75 17.49 19.28 -16.13
N GLY A 76 17.58 20.55 -15.78
CA GLY A 76 18.80 21.11 -15.20
C GLY A 76 19.26 20.19 -14.06
N ALA A 77 20.57 20.11 -13.86
CA ALA A 77 21.07 19.48 -12.64
C ALA A 77 20.22 20.03 -11.48
N ASP A 78 19.72 19.14 -10.61
CA ASP A 78 19.10 19.55 -9.36
C ASP A 78 20.18 20.32 -8.56
N ARG A 79 20.48 21.52 -9.01
CA ARG A 79 21.22 22.48 -8.19
C ARG A 79 20.27 22.75 -7.05
N ALA A 80 20.49 22.03 -5.95
CA ALA A 80 19.98 22.52 -4.70
C ALA A 80 20.31 24.01 -4.66
N PRO A 81 19.40 24.90 -4.23
CA PRO A 81 19.73 26.32 -4.05
C PRO A 81 20.89 26.53 -3.04
N TYR A 82 21.39 25.46 -2.51
CA TYR A 82 22.57 25.30 -1.69
C TYR A 82 23.68 24.76 -2.57
N GLY A 83 24.84 25.41 -2.53
CA GLY A 83 26.09 24.89 -3.11
C GLY A 83 26.30 23.42 -2.74
N ALA A 84 27.19 22.74 -3.45
CA ALA A 84 27.51 21.34 -3.18
C ALA A 84 27.78 21.16 -1.68
N TYR A 85 27.00 20.30 -1.01
CA TYR A 85 27.24 19.95 0.39
C TYR A 85 28.68 19.43 0.55
N PRO A 86 29.40 19.85 1.60
CA PRO A 86 30.67 19.23 1.94
C PRO A 86 30.53 17.70 1.99
N ARG A 87 31.56 16.95 1.63
CA ARG A 87 31.53 15.46 1.61
C ARG A 87 31.01 14.86 2.92
N LYS A 88 31.40 15.47 4.07
CA LYS A 88 30.93 15.02 5.40
C LYS A 88 29.41 15.21 5.59
N THR A 89 28.84 16.29 5.10
CA THR A 89 27.40 16.54 5.13
C THR A 89 26.64 15.59 4.23
N MET A 90 27.21 15.27 3.06
CA MET A 90 26.63 14.26 2.15
C MET A 90 26.63 12.88 2.78
N ALA A 91 27.69 12.51 3.50
CA ALA A 91 27.73 11.24 4.24
C ALA A 91 26.61 11.15 5.29
N VAL A 92 26.34 12.22 6.04
CA VAL A 92 25.22 12.28 7.00
C VAL A 92 23.88 12.19 6.26
N ALA A 93 23.69 12.92 5.18
CA ALA A 93 22.45 12.93 4.39
C ALA A 93 22.10 11.56 3.77
N ILE A 94 23.10 10.73 3.49
CA ILE A 94 22.90 9.34 3.02
C ILE A 94 22.82 8.37 4.21
N GLY A 95 23.67 8.56 5.23
CA GLY A 95 23.74 7.66 6.37
C GLY A 95 22.49 7.62 7.22
N LEU A 96 21.80 8.77 7.40
CA LEU A 96 20.57 8.83 8.20
C LEU A 96 19.41 7.99 7.63
N PRO A 97 19.04 8.07 6.37
CA PRO A 97 18.02 7.18 5.79
C PRO A 97 18.38 5.70 5.92
N VAL A 98 19.67 5.35 5.73
CA VAL A 98 20.15 3.97 5.89
C VAL A 98 20.01 3.52 7.35
N ALA A 99 20.44 4.33 8.31
CA ALA A 99 20.30 4.02 9.74
C ALA A 99 18.83 3.85 10.15
N VAL A 100 17.94 4.71 9.65
CA VAL A 100 16.50 4.61 9.87
C VAL A 100 15.94 3.32 9.30
N LEU A 101 16.34 2.93 8.09
CA LEU A 101 15.94 1.67 7.48
C LEU A 101 16.40 0.47 8.31
N LEU A 102 17.66 0.44 8.75
CA LEU A 102 18.18 -0.63 9.59
C LEU A 102 17.37 -0.75 10.90
N VAL A 103 17.08 0.37 11.53
CA VAL A 103 16.28 0.41 12.76
C VAL A 103 14.84 -0.05 12.52
N MET A 104 14.21 0.34 11.41
CA MET A 104 12.87 -0.09 11.07
C MET A 104 12.79 -1.59 10.75
N LEU A 105 13.77 -2.10 10.03
CA LEU A 105 13.77 -3.48 9.54
C LEU A 105 14.22 -4.49 10.61
N ALA A 106 15.13 -4.09 11.51
CA ALA A 106 15.74 -5.01 12.48
C ALA A 106 14.71 -5.80 13.31
N PRO A 107 13.66 -5.18 13.91
CA PRO A 107 12.69 -5.94 14.70
C PRO A 107 11.90 -6.96 13.87
N ILE A 108 11.58 -6.61 12.62
CA ILE A 108 10.83 -7.49 11.71
C ILE A 108 11.72 -8.68 11.31
N LEU A 109 12.95 -8.40 10.85
CA LEU A 109 13.89 -9.43 10.41
C LEU A 109 14.31 -10.39 11.55
N ILE A 110 14.33 -9.92 12.80
CA ILE A 110 14.68 -10.74 13.97
C ILE A 110 13.49 -11.59 14.46
N LEU A 111 12.26 -11.04 14.41
CA LEU A 111 11.09 -11.66 15.02
C LEU A 111 10.28 -12.50 14.04
N MET A 112 10.37 -12.24 12.75
CA MET A 112 9.54 -12.85 11.72
C MET A 112 10.18 -14.11 11.17
N ASP A 113 9.40 -15.18 11.10
CA ASP A 113 9.72 -16.33 10.26
C ASP A 113 9.14 -16.07 8.86
N PRO A 114 9.98 -15.92 7.81
CA PRO A 114 9.49 -15.60 6.49
C PRO A 114 8.67 -16.72 5.84
N THR A 115 8.72 -17.94 6.37
CA THR A 115 7.99 -19.11 5.86
C THR A 115 6.61 -19.27 6.48
N VAL A 116 6.34 -18.62 7.62
CA VAL A 116 5.05 -18.67 8.28
C VAL A 116 4.16 -17.54 7.74
N PRO A 117 2.94 -17.83 7.26
CA PRO A 117 2.07 -16.82 6.69
C PRO A 117 1.66 -15.77 7.72
N SER A 118 1.35 -14.57 7.25
CA SER A 118 0.86 -13.49 8.08
C SER A 118 -0.57 -13.76 8.57
N TRP A 119 -0.87 -13.35 9.78
CA TRP A 119 -2.10 -13.64 10.54
C TRP A 119 -3.32 -12.85 10.12
N SER A 120 -3.14 -11.75 9.40
CA SER A 120 -4.27 -10.90 9.01
C SER A 120 -5.09 -11.56 7.90
N PRO A 121 -6.41 -11.32 7.83
CA PRO A 121 -7.26 -11.83 6.75
C PRO A 121 -6.83 -11.40 5.34
N ASP A 122 -6.40 -10.15 5.19
CA ASP A 122 -6.00 -9.61 3.89
C ASP A 122 -4.79 -10.33 3.27
N PRO A 123 -3.71 -10.68 4.00
CA PRO A 123 -2.62 -11.49 3.48
C PRO A 123 -3.03 -12.82 2.87
N MET A 124 -3.96 -13.54 3.48
CA MET A 124 -4.49 -14.79 2.92
C MET A 124 -5.06 -14.55 1.50
N PHE A 125 -5.91 -13.53 1.36
CA PHE A 125 -6.43 -13.12 0.06
C PHE A 125 -5.32 -12.72 -0.93
N HIS A 126 -4.27 -12.05 -0.44
CA HIS A 126 -3.16 -11.61 -1.30
C HIS A 126 -2.26 -12.77 -1.73
N TYR A 127 -1.98 -13.76 -0.88
CA TYR A 127 -1.24 -14.95 -1.29
C TYR A 127 -1.98 -15.70 -2.38
N ASN A 128 -3.28 -15.94 -2.19
CA ASN A 128 -4.13 -16.58 -3.19
C ASN A 128 -4.21 -15.78 -4.49
N GLY A 129 -4.21 -14.45 -4.40
CA GLY A 129 -4.14 -13.58 -5.58
C GLY A 129 -2.84 -13.71 -6.35
N VAL A 130 -1.71 -13.90 -5.69
CA VAL A 130 -0.43 -14.21 -6.37
C VAL A 130 -0.50 -15.59 -7.05
N ASN A 131 -1.06 -16.59 -6.37
CA ASN A 131 -1.30 -17.90 -6.97
C ASN A 131 -2.19 -17.80 -8.22
N ALA A 132 -3.28 -17.04 -8.14
CA ALA A 132 -4.19 -16.82 -9.28
C ALA A 132 -3.45 -16.17 -10.47
N VAL A 133 -2.59 -15.19 -10.23
CA VAL A 133 -1.76 -14.57 -11.28
C VAL A 133 -0.79 -15.58 -11.90
N LEU A 134 -0.14 -16.41 -11.08
CA LEU A 134 0.81 -17.44 -11.56
C LEU A 134 0.10 -18.52 -12.41
N LEU A 135 -1.07 -18.97 -11.97
CA LEU A 135 -1.82 -20.02 -12.66
C LEU A 135 -2.43 -19.54 -13.98
N ARG A 136 -2.99 -18.33 -13.98
CA ARG A 136 -3.69 -17.76 -15.14
C ARG A 136 -2.79 -16.98 -16.07
N GLU A 137 -1.54 -16.76 -15.70
CA GLU A 137 -0.64 -15.84 -16.39
C GLU A 137 -1.30 -14.49 -16.70
N ASN A 138 -2.13 -14.00 -15.77
CA ASN A 138 -2.87 -12.76 -15.91
C ASN A 138 -2.67 -11.89 -14.67
N ALA A 139 -2.03 -10.72 -14.83
CA ALA A 139 -1.89 -9.71 -13.78
C ALA A 139 -2.73 -8.45 -14.05
N SER A 140 -3.65 -8.49 -15.02
CA SER A 140 -4.56 -7.38 -15.31
C SER A 140 -5.49 -7.12 -14.12
N MET A 141 -5.81 -5.84 -13.88
CA MET A 141 -6.85 -5.51 -12.89
C MET A 141 -8.24 -6.06 -13.27
N PHE A 142 -8.40 -6.55 -14.49
CA PHE A 142 -9.62 -7.15 -15.00
C PHE A 142 -9.45 -8.67 -15.04
N GLY A 143 -10.09 -9.38 -14.12
CA GLY A 143 -10.16 -10.84 -14.09
C GLY A 143 -8.97 -11.58 -13.46
N ALA A 144 -7.84 -10.94 -13.11
CA ALA A 144 -6.71 -11.63 -12.48
C ALA A 144 -7.08 -12.31 -11.17
N MET A 145 -8.03 -11.73 -10.44
CA MET A 145 -8.42 -12.15 -9.08
C MET A 145 -9.76 -12.90 -9.05
N ASP A 146 -10.25 -13.39 -10.17
CA ASP A 146 -11.56 -14.04 -10.25
C ASP A 146 -11.70 -15.23 -9.29
N THR A 147 -10.70 -16.11 -9.23
CA THR A 147 -10.68 -17.26 -8.32
C THR A 147 -10.70 -16.89 -6.84
N ASN A 148 -10.29 -15.66 -6.50
CA ASN A 148 -10.35 -15.19 -5.12
C ASN A 148 -11.76 -14.77 -4.67
N HIS A 149 -12.71 -14.67 -5.61
CA HIS A 149 -14.08 -14.25 -5.35
C HIS A 149 -15.11 -15.37 -5.43
N GLY A 150 -14.72 -16.55 -5.90
CA GLY A 150 -15.59 -17.71 -5.97
C GLY A 150 -15.19 -18.71 -7.05
N ILE A 151 -15.96 -19.78 -7.16
CA ILE A 151 -15.69 -20.88 -8.09
C ILE A 151 -15.99 -20.44 -9.54
N ARG A 152 -17.07 -19.69 -9.76
CA ARG A 152 -17.59 -19.30 -11.08
C ARG A 152 -17.57 -17.79 -11.32
N VAL A 153 -16.75 -17.04 -10.61
CA VAL A 153 -16.69 -15.60 -10.80
C VAL A 153 -15.78 -15.24 -11.97
N ALA A 154 -16.23 -14.33 -12.82
CA ALA A 154 -15.48 -13.83 -13.96
C ALA A 154 -15.58 -12.30 -14.06
N GLY A 155 -14.51 -11.67 -14.54
CA GLY A 155 -14.47 -10.22 -14.82
C GLY A 155 -14.43 -9.32 -13.58
N THR A 156 -13.90 -9.81 -12.47
CA THR A 156 -13.69 -8.98 -11.27
C THR A 156 -12.72 -7.84 -11.55
N VAL A 157 -12.97 -6.69 -10.92
CA VAL A 157 -12.06 -5.54 -10.99
C VAL A 157 -11.33 -5.41 -9.67
N TYR A 158 -10.03 -5.69 -9.67
CA TYR A 158 -9.20 -5.60 -8.47
C TYR A 158 -7.78 -5.06 -8.80
N PRO A 159 -7.21 -4.13 -8.00
CA PRO A 159 -5.87 -3.60 -8.25
C PRO A 159 -4.82 -4.68 -8.01
N SER A 160 -4.29 -5.25 -9.09
CA SER A 160 -3.45 -6.44 -9.10
C SER A 160 -1.94 -6.17 -9.22
N VAL A 161 -1.51 -4.90 -9.27
CA VAL A 161 -0.10 -4.52 -9.45
C VAL A 161 0.83 -5.17 -8.42
N TRP A 162 0.41 -5.21 -7.15
CA TRP A 162 1.19 -5.84 -6.08
C TRP A 162 1.39 -7.34 -6.36
N HIS A 163 0.31 -8.03 -6.73
CA HIS A 163 0.31 -9.46 -7.05
C HIS A 163 1.15 -9.76 -8.30
N GLY A 164 1.01 -8.91 -9.34
CA GLY A 164 1.85 -9.00 -10.55
C GLY A 164 3.34 -8.82 -10.27
N ILE A 165 3.72 -7.92 -9.35
CA ILE A 165 5.14 -7.75 -8.95
C ILE A 165 5.64 -8.99 -8.19
N VAL A 166 4.85 -9.51 -7.25
CA VAL A 166 5.25 -10.71 -6.48
C VAL A 166 5.37 -11.92 -7.39
N SER A 167 4.44 -12.14 -8.33
CA SER A 167 4.46 -13.28 -9.25
C SER A 167 5.69 -13.32 -10.15
N LEU A 168 6.34 -12.18 -10.43
CA LEU A 168 7.59 -12.14 -11.19
C LEU A 168 8.79 -12.73 -10.44
N VAL A 169 8.73 -12.80 -9.12
CA VAL A 169 9.83 -13.33 -8.28
C VAL A 169 9.44 -14.60 -7.54
N ALA A 170 8.13 -14.83 -7.34
CA ALA A 170 7.59 -16.02 -6.74
C ALA A 170 7.53 -17.21 -7.73
N ALA A 171 7.43 -18.39 -7.16
CA ALA A 171 7.00 -19.63 -7.80
C ALA A 171 6.06 -20.34 -6.81
N THR A 172 5.39 -21.40 -7.25
CA THR A 172 4.66 -22.30 -6.35
C THR A 172 5.57 -22.73 -5.21
N GLY A 173 5.10 -22.63 -3.97
CA GLY A 173 5.89 -22.90 -2.75
C GLY A 173 6.72 -21.72 -2.21
N THR A 174 6.87 -20.62 -2.94
CA THR A 174 7.64 -19.45 -2.49
C THR A 174 6.83 -18.15 -2.42
N ILE A 175 5.48 -18.24 -2.54
CA ILE A 175 4.59 -17.08 -2.54
C ILE A 175 4.67 -16.34 -1.20
N VAL A 176 4.66 -17.06 -0.06
CA VAL A 176 4.72 -16.45 1.27
C VAL A 176 6.01 -15.64 1.46
N PRO A 177 7.22 -16.21 1.32
CA PRO A 177 8.45 -15.44 1.52
C PRO A 177 8.63 -14.33 0.49
N ALA A 178 8.23 -14.50 -0.76
CA ALA A 178 8.29 -13.45 -1.78
C ALA A 178 7.38 -12.26 -1.43
N SER A 179 6.17 -12.55 -0.96
CA SER A 179 5.22 -11.54 -0.45
C SER A 179 5.79 -10.77 0.73
N HIS A 180 6.39 -11.48 1.69
CA HIS A 180 6.99 -10.88 2.87
C HIS A 180 8.16 -9.95 2.52
N VAL A 181 9.03 -10.35 1.58
CA VAL A 181 10.12 -9.48 1.11
C VAL A 181 9.57 -8.18 0.52
N LEU A 182 8.53 -8.24 -0.31
CA LEU A 182 7.93 -7.02 -0.87
C LEU A 182 7.27 -6.18 0.23
N ALA A 183 6.46 -6.78 1.10
CA ALA A 183 5.71 -6.08 2.12
C ALA A 183 6.60 -5.49 3.22
N PHE A 184 7.56 -6.27 3.74
CA PHE A 184 8.27 -5.93 4.96
C PHE A 184 9.70 -5.40 4.75
N VAL A 185 10.25 -5.51 3.54
CA VAL A 185 11.57 -4.97 3.21
C VAL A 185 11.49 -3.89 2.14
N VAL A 186 10.82 -4.18 1.01
CA VAL A 186 10.83 -3.27 -0.14
C VAL A 186 9.95 -2.03 0.11
N ILE A 187 8.76 -2.22 0.70
CA ILE A 187 7.85 -1.10 1.04
C ILE A 187 8.52 -0.08 1.98
N PRO A 188 9.15 -0.47 3.12
CA PRO A 188 9.91 0.47 3.94
C PRO A 188 11.02 1.22 3.20
N ILE A 189 11.73 0.55 2.30
CA ILE A 189 12.77 1.20 1.48
C ILE A 189 12.15 2.27 0.58
N ILE A 190 11.08 1.94 -0.14
CA ILE A 190 10.36 2.90 -1.00
C ILE A 190 9.90 4.10 -0.18
N TRP A 191 9.35 3.86 1.00
CA TRP A 191 8.85 4.89 1.90
C TRP A 191 9.94 5.86 2.36
N VAL A 192 11.03 5.35 2.93
CA VAL A 192 12.12 6.17 3.45
C VAL A 192 12.82 6.94 2.33
N VAL A 193 13.05 6.31 1.17
CA VAL A 193 13.63 6.96 0.00
C VAL A 193 12.69 8.05 -0.56
N GLY A 194 11.39 7.74 -0.67
CA GLY A 194 10.38 8.68 -1.15
C GLY A 194 10.25 9.90 -0.23
N MET A 195 10.21 9.68 1.10
CA MET A 195 10.16 10.75 2.10
C MET A 195 11.45 11.60 2.09
N SER A 196 12.61 10.96 1.93
CA SER A 196 13.89 11.69 1.80
C SER A 196 13.91 12.56 0.55
N TYR A 197 13.38 12.06 -0.57
CA TYR A 197 13.28 12.83 -1.81
C TYR A 197 12.30 14.01 -1.65
N LEU A 198 11.08 13.75 -1.12
CA LEU A 198 10.11 14.80 -0.83
C LEU A 198 10.73 15.89 0.06
N ALA A 199 11.43 15.51 1.13
CA ALA A 199 12.07 16.43 2.06
C ALA A 199 13.02 17.39 1.36
N THR A 200 13.87 16.88 0.44
CA THR A 200 14.81 17.73 -0.33
C THR A 200 14.09 18.73 -1.23
N LYS A 201 12.87 18.44 -1.67
CA LYS A 201 12.09 19.33 -2.56
C LYS A 201 11.17 20.26 -1.77
N ALA A 202 10.56 19.76 -0.69
CA ALA A 202 9.65 20.54 0.15
C ALA A 202 10.38 21.54 1.07
N LEU A 203 11.59 21.19 1.52
CA LEU A 203 12.36 21.97 2.52
C LEU A 203 13.70 22.50 1.95
N PRO A 204 13.70 23.14 0.76
CA PRO A 204 14.92 23.51 0.08
C PRO A 204 15.76 24.52 0.91
N TYR A 205 15.18 25.32 1.78
CA TYR A 205 15.87 26.30 2.62
C TYR A 205 16.09 25.84 4.07
N HIS A 206 15.82 24.56 4.37
CA HIS A 206 15.95 23.96 5.70
C HIS A 206 16.70 22.62 5.63
N PRO A 207 18.01 22.63 5.33
CA PRO A 207 18.77 21.41 5.06
C PRO A 207 18.84 20.46 6.26
N ILE A 208 18.94 20.97 7.49
CA ILE A 208 18.89 20.13 8.70
C ILE A 208 17.55 19.44 8.79
N ALA A 209 16.45 20.20 8.65
CA ALA A 209 15.11 19.61 8.67
C ALA A 209 14.96 18.55 7.56
N ALA A 210 15.40 18.84 6.33
CA ALA A 210 15.31 17.87 5.24
C ALA A 210 16.06 16.57 5.55
N MET A 211 17.22 16.62 6.20
CA MET A 211 17.97 15.42 6.63
C MET A 211 17.30 14.69 7.81
N LEU A 212 16.54 15.37 8.65
CA LEU A 212 15.86 14.79 9.80
C LEU A 212 14.50 14.17 9.45
N VAL A 213 13.89 14.47 8.29
CA VAL A 213 12.58 13.90 7.91
C VAL A 213 12.57 12.37 7.99
N PRO A 214 13.52 11.61 7.43
CA PRO A 214 13.52 10.15 7.58
C PRO A 214 13.62 9.70 9.05
N VAL A 215 14.33 10.46 9.91
CA VAL A 215 14.42 10.15 11.34
C VAL A 215 13.06 10.29 12.03
N MET A 216 12.28 11.32 11.68
CA MET A 216 10.93 11.53 12.24
C MET A 216 9.97 10.38 11.92
N LEU A 217 10.21 9.59 10.89
CA LEU A 217 9.37 8.43 10.55
C LEU A 217 9.36 7.38 11.67
N LEU A 218 10.42 7.29 12.46
CA LEU A 218 10.52 6.38 13.60
C LEU A 218 9.52 6.71 14.73
N ALA A 219 8.99 7.93 14.76
CA ALA A 219 7.94 8.30 15.70
C ALA A 219 6.56 7.68 15.33
N PHE A 220 6.40 7.15 14.13
CA PHE A 220 5.12 6.73 13.59
C PHE A 220 5.12 5.28 13.12
N PRO A 221 4.97 4.31 14.02
CA PRO A 221 4.92 2.89 13.65
C PRO A 221 3.68 2.52 12.84
N ILE A 222 2.70 3.43 12.73
CA ILE A 222 1.50 3.22 11.93
C ILE A 222 1.85 2.85 10.50
N PHE A 223 2.88 3.48 9.92
CA PHE A 223 3.35 3.17 8.59
C PHE A 223 4.90 3.17 8.51
N PRO A 224 5.48 2.16 7.88
CA PRO A 224 4.83 1.01 7.25
C PRO A 224 4.36 -0.08 8.23
N GLY A 225 4.79 -0.07 9.48
CA GLY A 225 4.64 -1.17 10.44
C GLY A 225 3.21 -1.68 10.61
N TYR A 226 2.32 -0.87 11.19
CA TYR A 226 0.97 -1.32 11.52
C TYR A 226 0.17 -1.70 10.26
N LEU A 227 0.24 -0.88 9.21
CA LEU A 227 -0.53 -1.09 8.00
C LEU A 227 -0.10 -2.35 7.23
N THR A 228 1.19 -2.69 7.25
CA THR A 228 1.72 -3.87 6.56
C THR A 228 1.72 -5.13 7.42
N VAL A 229 2.10 -5.02 8.71
CA VAL A 229 2.29 -6.18 9.60
C VAL A 229 0.99 -6.59 10.28
N VAL A 230 0.22 -5.61 10.80
CA VAL A 230 -1.01 -5.90 11.56
C VAL A 230 -2.21 -6.02 10.65
N ASN A 231 -2.40 -5.06 9.73
CA ASN A 231 -3.58 -5.04 8.86
C ASN A 231 -3.38 -5.82 7.55
N GLY A 232 -2.15 -6.06 7.12
CA GLY A 232 -1.88 -6.80 5.88
C GLY A 232 -2.30 -6.07 4.61
N LEU A 233 -2.53 -4.76 4.63
CA LEU A 233 -3.01 -3.95 3.49
C LEU A 233 -1.89 -3.69 2.46
N TRP A 234 -1.32 -4.75 1.90
CA TRP A 234 -0.08 -4.68 1.13
C TRP A 234 -0.16 -3.89 -0.18
N PRO A 235 -1.19 -4.06 -1.05
CA PRO A 235 -1.31 -3.22 -2.25
C PRO A 235 -1.44 -1.74 -1.93
N ASN A 236 -2.24 -1.41 -0.90
CA ASN A 236 -2.39 -0.03 -0.43
C ASN A 236 -1.07 0.52 0.13
N SER A 237 -0.35 -0.28 0.91
CA SER A 237 0.94 0.10 1.50
C SER A 237 2.00 0.34 0.42
N LEU A 238 2.04 -0.47 -0.64
CA LEU A 238 2.95 -0.29 -1.77
C LEU A 238 2.70 1.04 -2.49
N ALA A 239 1.44 1.33 -2.81
CA ALA A 239 1.04 2.57 -3.46
C ALA A 239 1.36 3.80 -2.59
N LEU A 240 1.02 3.71 -1.30
CA LEU A 240 1.25 4.79 -0.34
C LEU A 240 2.74 5.07 -0.12
N ALA A 241 3.58 4.02 -0.05
CA ALA A 241 5.02 4.18 0.12
C ALA A 241 5.68 4.98 -1.03
N ALA A 242 5.16 4.86 -2.25
CA ALA A 242 5.66 5.60 -3.40
C ALA A 242 5.10 7.02 -3.52
N THR A 243 4.01 7.33 -2.81
CA THR A 243 3.33 8.64 -2.87
C THR A 243 4.23 9.83 -2.54
N PRO A 244 5.10 9.81 -1.50
CA PRO A 244 5.99 10.94 -1.23
C PRO A 244 6.95 11.26 -2.37
N ALA A 245 7.42 10.25 -3.11
CA ALA A 245 8.28 10.48 -4.27
C ALA A 245 7.53 11.22 -5.39
N VAL A 246 6.27 10.83 -5.65
CA VAL A 246 5.40 11.53 -6.62
C VAL A 246 5.14 12.96 -6.16
N MET A 247 4.83 13.18 -4.88
CA MET A 247 4.67 14.54 -4.32
C MET A 247 5.96 15.36 -4.47
N GLY A 248 7.13 14.77 -4.19
CA GLY A 248 8.42 15.42 -4.37
C GLY A 248 8.68 15.83 -5.82
N ALA A 249 8.24 15.02 -6.79
CA ALA A 249 8.32 15.37 -8.21
C ALA A 249 7.38 16.51 -8.60
N VAL A 250 6.17 16.57 -8.04
CA VAL A 250 5.24 17.70 -8.20
C VAL A 250 5.86 18.99 -7.68
N VAL A 251 6.40 18.96 -6.45
CA VAL A 251 7.07 20.13 -5.84
C VAL A 251 8.29 20.56 -6.67
N ALA A 252 9.09 19.61 -7.15
CA ALA A 252 10.24 19.89 -8.04
C ALA A 252 9.79 20.51 -9.37
N ALA A 253 8.71 20.03 -9.97
CA ALA A 253 8.13 20.60 -11.20
C ALA A 253 7.66 22.04 -10.97
N TYR A 254 6.95 22.29 -9.86
CA TYR A 254 6.53 23.64 -9.48
C TYR A 254 7.72 24.60 -9.29
N HIS A 255 8.78 24.17 -8.61
CA HIS A 255 9.98 24.99 -8.41
C HIS A 255 10.67 25.32 -9.75
N ARG A 256 10.78 24.34 -10.67
CA ARG A 256 11.32 24.58 -12.01
C ARG A 256 10.47 25.57 -12.81
N TYR A 257 9.17 25.45 -12.75
CA TYR A 257 8.27 26.40 -13.40
C TYR A 257 8.43 27.82 -12.84
N ARG A 258 8.52 27.95 -11.53
CA ARG A 258 8.55 29.26 -10.86
C ARG A 258 9.88 29.97 -10.97
N TRP A 259 11.01 29.23 -10.95
CA TRP A 259 12.37 29.79 -10.84
C TRP A 259 13.30 29.43 -12.00
N GLY A 260 12.89 28.60 -12.94
CA GLY A 260 13.73 28.01 -13.99
C GLY A 260 14.04 28.88 -15.20
N GLY A 261 13.68 30.16 -15.19
CA GLY A 261 13.87 31.06 -16.33
C GLY A 261 12.88 30.81 -17.48
N ARG A 262 12.70 31.84 -18.36
CA ARG A 262 11.67 31.78 -19.42
C ARG A 262 12.05 30.92 -20.63
N GLN A 263 13.34 30.63 -20.86
CA GLN A 263 13.77 29.79 -21.97
C GLN A 263 13.41 28.31 -21.71
N ASN A 264 12.65 27.70 -22.61
CA ASN A 264 12.18 26.31 -22.55
C ASN A 264 11.29 25.95 -21.34
N ALA A 265 10.75 26.93 -20.59
CA ALA A 265 9.92 26.68 -19.42
C ALA A 265 8.69 25.81 -19.72
N LYS A 266 8.08 25.97 -20.90
CA LYS A 266 6.92 25.16 -21.34
C LYS A 266 7.29 23.70 -21.54
N GLU A 267 8.42 23.42 -22.22
CA GLU A 267 8.87 22.06 -22.49
C GLU A 267 9.30 21.34 -21.20
N ILE A 268 10.01 22.05 -20.30
CA ILE A 268 10.38 21.53 -18.97
C ILE A 268 9.13 21.20 -18.17
N LEU A 269 8.12 22.07 -18.23
CA LEU A 269 6.85 21.85 -17.55
C LEU A 269 6.13 20.62 -18.12
N LEU A 270 5.98 20.52 -19.44
CA LEU A 270 5.34 19.39 -20.11
C LEU A 270 6.03 18.07 -19.77
N LEU A 271 7.36 18.01 -19.83
CA LEU A 271 8.11 16.82 -19.48
C LEU A 271 7.99 16.48 -17.98
N SER A 272 7.97 17.50 -17.10
CA SER A 272 7.77 17.31 -15.68
C SER A 272 6.37 16.78 -15.38
N VAL A 273 5.35 17.31 -16.05
CA VAL A 273 3.96 16.84 -15.94
C VAL A 273 3.83 15.41 -16.43
N ALA A 274 4.47 15.06 -17.56
CA ALA A 274 4.46 13.69 -18.07
C ALA A 274 5.11 12.70 -17.06
N VAL A 275 6.28 13.06 -16.50
CA VAL A 275 6.95 12.24 -15.49
C VAL A 275 6.10 12.04 -14.24
N VAL A 276 5.43 13.10 -13.77
CA VAL A 276 4.50 13.05 -12.63
C VAL A 276 3.28 12.22 -12.97
N ALA A 277 2.68 12.40 -14.15
CA ALA A 277 1.48 11.69 -14.56
C ALA A 277 1.68 10.18 -14.59
N VAL A 278 2.82 9.69 -15.13
CA VAL A 278 3.16 8.26 -15.09
C VAL A 278 3.29 7.78 -13.65
N GLY A 279 3.93 8.56 -12.77
CA GLY A 279 4.02 8.22 -11.33
C GLY A 279 2.65 8.15 -10.65
N VAL A 280 1.74 9.09 -10.95
CA VAL A 280 0.35 9.10 -10.45
C VAL A 280 -0.41 7.87 -10.92
N VAL A 281 -0.31 7.56 -12.23
CA VAL A 281 -0.94 6.35 -12.81
C VAL A 281 -0.43 5.09 -12.11
N GLY A 282 0.87 5.00 -11.84
CA GLY A 282 1.45 3.84 -11.17
C GLY A 282 0.91 3.62 -9.77
N VAL A 283 0.87 4.67 -8.93
CA VAL A 283 0.33 4.54 -7.56
C VAL A 283 -1.18 4.34 -7.56
N ALA A 284 -1.91 4.90 -8.54
CA ALA A 284 -3.35 4.71 -8.72
C ALA A 284 -3.68 3.26 -9.13
N ALA A 285 -2.91 2.69 -10.08
CA ALA A 285 -3.05 1.32 -10.51
C ALA A 285 -2.71 0.31 -9.40
N ALA A 286 -1.73 0.65 -8.54
CA ALA A 286 -1.39 -0.17 -7.39
C ALA A 286 -2.51 -0.17 -6.33
N HIS A 287 -3.16 0.99 -6.07
CA HIS A 287 -4.34 1.05 -5.21
C HIS A 287 -5.14 2.35 -5.43
N PRO A 288 -6.46 2.28 -5.76
CA PRO A 288 -7.28 3.45 -6.09
C PRO A 288 -7.36 4.52 -5.00
N SER A 289 -7.38 4.12 -3.72
CA SER A 289 -7.43 5.09 -2.61
C SER A 289 -6.24 6.05 -2.60
N THR A 290 -5.11 5.67 -3.22
CA THR A 290 -3.92 6.53 -3.33
C THR A 290 -4.13 7.64 -4.37
N ALA A 291 -4.89 7.37 -5.45
CA ALA A 291 -5.32 8.42 -6.38
C ALA A 291 -6.21 9.44 -5.67
N PHE A 292 -7.17 8.98 -4.86
CA PHE A 292 -8.01 9.86 -4.03
C PHE A 292 -7.17 10.64 -3.03
N THR A 293 -6.16 10.01 -2.42
CA THR A 293 -5.21 10.67 -1.52
C THR A 293 -4.47 11.80 -2.23
N LEU A 294 -3.88 11.54 -3.39
CA LEU A 294 -3.17 12.56 -4.17
C LEU A 294 -4.11 13.70 -4.59
N GLY A 295 -5.34 13.39 -5.02
CA GLY A 295 -6.35 14.38 -5.32
C GLY A 295 -6.68 15.25 -4.11
N TRP A 296 -6.95 14.63 -2.96
CA TRP A 296 -7.30 15.32 -1.72
C TRP A 296 -6.21 16.27 -1.23
N ILE A 297 -4.97 15.78 -1.13
CA ILE A 297 -3.83 16.61 -0.68
C ILE A 297 -3.38 17.65 -1.72
N ALA A 298 -3.76 17.50 -2.98
CA ALA A 298 -3.47 18.49 -4.02
C ALA A 298 -4.42 19.70 -3.96
N ILE A 299 -5.61 19.57 -3.34
CA ILE A 299 -6.61 20.67 -3.30
C ILE A 299 -6.00 22.00 -2.82
N PRO A 300 -5.28 22.08 -1.68
CA PRO A 300 -4.68 23.35 -1.25
C PRO A 300 -3.67 23.90 -2.24
N ALA A 301 -2.84 23.05 -2.83
CA ALA A 301 -1.83 23.47 -3.81
C ALA A 301 -2.48 24.00 -5.09
N VAL A 302 -3.53 23.34 -5.57
CA VAL A 302 -4.30 23.77 -6.74
C VAL A 302 -4.98 25.13 -6.48
N ILE A 303 -5.62 25.28 -5.32
CA ILE A 303 -6.23 26.56 -4.92
C ILE A 303 -5.16 27.67 -4.90
N MET A 304 -3.99 27.41 -4.30
CA MET A 304 -2.89 28.38 -4.27
C MET A 304 -2.40 28.75 -5.66
N VAL A 305 -2.23 27.76 -6.57
CA VAL A 305 -1.80 28.01 -7.96
C VAL A 305 -2.85 28.84 -8.71
N VAL A 306 -4.13 28.49 -8.58
CA VAL A 306 -5.22 29.22 -9.20
C VAL A 306 -5.28 30.67 -8.69
N VAL A 307 -5.23 30.89 -7.37
CA VAL A 307 -5.25 32.24 -6.77
C VAL A 307 -4.05 33.07 -7.25
N HIS A 308 -2.84 32.48 -7.27
CA HIS A 308 -1.66 33.20 -7.76
C HIS A 308 -1.77 33.52 -9.26
N ALA A 309 -2.21 32.57 -10.07
CA ALA A 309 -2.38 32.79 -11.50
C ALA A 309 -3.45 33.85 -11.79
N MET A 310 -4.55 33.87 -11.07
CA MET A 310 -5.56 34.92 -11.14
C MET A 310 -4.98 36.27 -10.75
N ARG A 311 -4.26 36.36 -9.64
CA ARG A 311 -3.65 37.61 -9.15
C ARG A 311 -2.61 38.16 -10.14
N ASP A 312 -1.73 37.31 -10.66
CA ASP A 312 -0.69 37.70 -11.62
C ASP A 312 -1.33 38.21 -12.93
N ARG A 313 -2.46 37.67 -13.35
CA ARG A 313 -3.18 38.05 -14.57
C ARG A 313 -4.03 39.28 -14.42
N LEU A 314 -4.66 39.46 -13.26
CA LEU A 314 -5.36 40.69 -12.92
C LEU A 314 -4.37 41.88 -12.87
N ASN A 315 -3.15 41.65 -12.33
CA ASN A 315 -2.10 42.67 -12.27
C ASN A 315 -1.50 42.98 -13.65
N ALA A 316 -1.52 42.03 -14.60
CA ALA A 316 -0.90 42.19 -15.93
C ALA A 316 -1.83 42.82 -16.98
N MET A 317 -3.05 43.28 -16.62
CA MET A 317 -4.09 43.87 -17.52
C MET A 317 -4.40 43.02 -18.80
N GLN A 318 -4.00 41.78 -18.89
CA GLN A 318 -4.39 40.84 -19.94
C GLN A 318 -5.73 40.14 -19.62
N GLY A 319 -6.65 40.91 -19.06
CA GLY A 319 -7.82 40.58 -18.24
C GLY A 319 -8.73 39.46 -18.75
N ARG A 320 -9.22 39.46 -19.99
CA ARG A 320 -10.32 38.56 -20.40
C ARG A 320 -9.88 37.13 -20.74
N LYS A 321 -8.82 36.94 -21.53
CA LYS A 321 -8.38 35.61 -21.96
C LYS A 321 -7.84 34.75 -20.80
N GLY A 322 -7.20 35.41 -19.87
CA GLY A 322 -6.63 34.73 -18.70
C GLY A 322 -7.67 34.34 -17.66
N ILE A 323 -8.65 35.17 -17.42
CA ILE A 323 -9.81 34.85 -16.58
C ILE A 323 -10.58 33.71 -17.22
N LEU A 324 -10.86 33.77 -18.53
CA LEU A 324 -11.55 32.70 -19.25
C LEU A 324 -10.84 31.34 -19.11
N LEU A 325 -9.52 31.30 -19.33
CA LEU A 325 -8.77 30.03 -19.18
C LEU A 325 -8.79 29.49 -17.72
N THR A 326 -8.73 30.39 -16.74
CA THR A 326 -8.80 29.97 -15.33
C THR A 326 -10.18 29.41 -15.00
N VAL A 327 -11.24 30.10 -15.48
CA VAL A 327 -12.62 29.63 -15.33
C VAL A 327 -12.81 28.27 -16.02
N LEU A 328 -12.29 28.11 -17.26
CA LEU A 328 -12.36 26.84 -17.98
C LEU A 328 -11.62 25.69 -17.22
N VAL A 329 -10.46 25.96 -16.64
CA VAL A 329 -9.74 24.97 -15.83
C VAL A 329 -10.54 24.59 -14.58
N VAL A 330 -11.10 25.58 -13.87
CA VAL A 330 -11.94 25.31 -12.69
C VAL A 330 -13.20 24.54 -13.09
N LEU A 331 -13.86 24.92 -14.17
CA LEU A 331 -15.03 24.20 -14.69
C LEU A 331 -14.68 22.77 -15.11
N ALA A 332 -13.53 22.56 -15.76
CA ALA A 332 -13.05 21.22 -16.12
C ALA A 332 -12.77 20.36 -14.88
N MET A 333 -12.21 20.94 -13.81
CA MET A 333 -12.00 20.24 -12.55
C MET A 333 -13.33 19.89 -11.85
N VAL A 334 -14.28 20.83 -11.84
CA VAL A 334 -15.62 20.59 -11.28
C VAL A 334 -16.35 19.52 -12.10
N ALA A 335 -16.27 19.57 -13.42
CA ALA A 335 -16.86 18.57 -14.30
C ALA A 335 -16.22 17.18 -14.11
N ALA A 336 -14.88 17.11 -13.99
CA ALA A 336 -14.19 15.86 -13.71
C ALA A 336 -14.58 15.28 -12.34
N LEU A 337 -14.72 16.12 -11.31
CA LEU A 337 -15.21 15.72 -10.01
C LEU A 337 -16.67 15.23 -10.08
N ALA A 338 -17.54 15.96 -10.76
CA ALA A 338 -18.94 15.58 -10.94
C ALA A 338 -19.06 14.26 -11.71
N LEU A 339 -18.24 14.04 -12.73
CA LEU A 339 -18.18 12.78 -13.48
C LEU A 339 -17.68 11.64 -12.59
N ALA A 340 -16.63 11.86 -11.78
CA ALA A 340 -16.15 10.88 -10.82
C ALA A 340 -17.25 10.50 -9.82
N LEU A 341 -17.96 11.48 -9.25
CA LEU A 341 -19.06 11.27 -8.31
C LEU A 341 -20.30 10.64 -8.96
N SER A 342 -20.47 10.72 -10.27
CA SER A 342 -21.55 10.04 -11.00
C SER A 342 -21.30 8.54 -11.19
N SER A 343 -20.05 8.08 -11.03
CA SER A 343 -19.69 6.67 -11.11
C SER A 343 -20.38 5.85 -10.02
N SER A 344 -21.01 4.72 -10.39
CA SER A 344 -21.62 3.78 -9.43
C SER A 344 -20.61 3.29 -8.41
N ILE A 345 -19.39 2.98 -8.86
CA ILE A 345 -18.29 2.53 -8.00
C ILE A 345 -17.98 3.58 -6.93
N VAL A 346 -17.83 4.85 -7.30
CA VAL A 346 -17.54 5.92 -6.34
C VAL A 346 -18.70 6.12 -5.38
N ARG A 347 -19.96 6.07 -5.88
CA ARG A 347 -21.15 6.20 -5.03
C ARG A 347 -21.26 5.07 -4.01
N ASP A 348 -20.92 3.83 -4.39
CA ASP A 348 -20.90 2.70 -3.47
C ASP A 348 -19.89 2.89 -2.33
N TYR A 349 -18.72 3.46 -2.65
CA TYR A 349 -17.73 3.83 -1.63
C TYR A 349 -18.21 4.96 -0.72
N LEU A 350 -18.86 5.99 -1.27
CA LEU A 350 -19.41 7.10 -0.49
C LEU A 350 -20.57 6.67 0.41
N GLY A 351 -21.35 5.65 0.02
CA GLY A 351 -22.49 5.11 0.75
C GLY A 351 -22.17 4.05 1.80
N ARG A 352 -20.89 3.69 1.99
CA ARG A 352 -20.49 2.66 2.98
C ARG A 352 -20.81 3.07 4.41
N SER A 353 -20.91 2.06 5.30
CA SER A 353 -21.31 2.23 6.70
C SER A 353 -20.60 3.41 7.37
N MET A 354 -21.38 4.36 7.85
CA MET A 354 -20.91 5.58 8.49
C MET A 354 -20.71 5.37 9.99
N PRO A 355 -19.71 6.02 10.64
CA PRO A 355 -19.60 6.06 12.08
C PRO A 355 -20.88 6.69 12.69
N ARG A 356 -21.39 6.08 13.76
CA ARG A 356 -22.69 6.43 14.34
C ARG A 356 -22.62 7.22 15.65
N GLY A 357 -21.43 7.45 16.20
CA GLY A 357 -21.30 8.01 17.54
C GLY A 357 -20.15 9.00 17.69
N TRP A 358 -20.18 9.68 18.84
CA TRP A 358 -19.17 10.64 19.28
C TRP A 358 -18.35 10.06 20.44
N ASP A 359 -17.94 8.79 20.34
CA ASP A 359 -17.18 8.12 21.39
C ASP A 359 -15.74 8.59 21.41
N ASP A 360 -15.14 8.64 22.60
CA ASP A 360 -13.73 8.95 22.82
C ASP A 360 -13.19 10.19 22.06
N VAL A 361 -13.99 11.27 22.03
CA VAL A 361 -13.71 12.49 21.24
C VAL A 361 -12.30 13.00 21.49
N SER A 362 -11.84 13.08 22.73
CA SER A 362 -10.51 13.59 23.07
C SER A 362 -9.39 12.73 22.51
N ALA A 363 -9.49 11.41 22.66
CA ALA A 363 -8.49 10.45 22.15
C ALA A 363 -8.46 10.43 20.61
N ARG A 364 -9.63 10.45 19.97
CA ARG A 364 -9.74 10.50 18.51
C ARG A 364 -9.24 11.81 17.93
N LEU A 365 -9.47 12.95 18.61
CA LEU A 365 -8.94 14.25 18.19
C LEU A 365 -7.42 14.28 18.26
N VAL A 366 -6.82 13.82 19.38
CA VAL A 366 -5.36 13.71 19.51
C VAL A 366 -4.79 12.78 18.45
N SER A 367 -5.43 11.64 18.20
CA SER A 367 -5.00 10.72 17.16
C SER A 367 -5.07 11.34 15.76
N ALA A 368 -6.11 12.11 15.45
CA ALA A 368 -6.24 12.79 14.16
C ALA A 368 -5.17 13.87 13.96
N LEU A 369 -4.83 14.61 15.02
CA LEU A 369 -3.83 15.68 14.96
C LEU A 369 -2.39 15.16 14.89
N ALA A 370 -2.07 14.15 15.71
CA ALA A 370 -0.70 13.73 15.98
C ALA A 370 -0.36 12.31 15.51
N VAL A 371 -1.34 11.51 15.07
CA VAL A 371 -1.18 10.07 14.73
C VAL A 371 -0.50 9.29 15.85
N TRP A 372 -0.75 9.71 17.08
CA TRP A 372 -0.12 9.11 18.23
C TRP A 372 -0.92 7.89 18.69
N PRO A 373 -0.27 6.74 18.92
CA PRO A 373 -0.97 5.58 19.43
C PRO A 373 -1.45 5.86 20.85
N VAL A 374 -2.70 5.51 21.09
CA VAL A 374 -3.31 5.60 22.42
C VAL A 374 -2.74 4.45 23.26
N GLY A 375 -1.71 4.74 24.07
CA GLY A 375 -1.13 3.76 24.98
C GLY A 375 -2.06 3.44 26.16
N ARG A 376 -1.80 2.31 26.83
CA ARG A 376 -2.59 1.87 27.98
C ARG A 376 -2.29 2.66 29.27
N ASN A 377 -1.12 3.30 29.36
CA ASN A 377 -0.73 4.07 30.55
C ASN A 377 -1.05 5.55 30.36
N PRO A 378 -2.02 6.12 31.11
CA PRO A 378 -2.49 7.49 30.91
C PRO A 378 -1.43 8.56 31.20
N ILE A 379 -0.52 8.34 32.16
CA ILE A 379 0.52 9.32 32.52
C ILE A 379 1.54 9.43 31.39
N VAL A 380 1.98 8.29 30.87
CA VAL A 380 2.94 8.26 29.78
C VAL A 380 2.32 8.78 28.49
N LEU A 381 1.04 8.46 28.24
CA LEU A 381 0.29 8.99 27.11
C LEU A 381 0.17 10.52 27.18
N ALA A 382 -0.15 11.07 28.34
CA ALA A 382 -0.25 12.51 28.55
C ALA A 382 1.11 13.20 28.29
N GLY A 383 2.20 12.67 28.87
CA GLY A 383 3.54 13.22 28.67
C GLY A 383 3.97 13.19 27.19
N ALA A 384 3.79 12.05 26.54
CA ALA A 384 4.11 11.88 25.11
C ALA A 384 3.25 12.81 24.22
N SER A 385 1.96 12.96 24.54
CA SER A 385 1.06 13.87 23.82
C SER A 385 1.50 15.33 23.96
N ILE A 386 1.90 15.74 25.15
CA ILE A 386 2.42 17.12 25.41
C ILE A 386 3.67 17.35 24.54
N VAL A 387 4.62 16.43 24.54
CA VAL A 387 5.85 16.55 23.73
C VAL A 387 5.52 16.62 22.24
N MET A 388 4.65 15.75 21.76
CA MET A 388 4.26 15.70 20.36
C MET A 388 3.52 16.96 19.92
N VAL A 389 2.53 17.42 20.71
CA VAL A 389 1.77 18.64 20.42
C VAL A 389 2.70 19.86 20.47
N SER A 390 3.61 19.95 21.44
CA SER A 390 4.60 21.03 21.51
C SER A 390 5.50 21.06 20.28
N ALA A 391 5.97 19.90 19.83
CA ALA A 391 6.78 19.78 18.60
C ALA A 391 5.99 20.19 17.36
N ILE A 392 4.71 19.79 17.25
CA ILE A 392 3.83 20.22 16.16
C ILE A 392 3.66 21.77 16.19
N VAL A 393 3.40 22.37 17.34
CA VAL A 393 3.26 23.82 17.48
C VAL A 393 4.53 24.55 17.06
N ILE A 394 5.71 24.08 17.50
CA ILE A 394 7.00 24.67 17.10
C ILE A 394 7.19 24.56 15.58
N GLY A 395 6.93 23.39 15.00
CA GLY A 395 7.07 23.17 13.56
C GLY A 395 6.08 24.02 12.74
N LEU A 396 4.82 24.10 13.16
CA LEU A 396 3.80 24.95 12.53
C LEU A 396 4.17 26.44 12.62
N ARG A 397 4.77 26.89 13.73
CA ARG A 397 5.29 28.27 13.83
C ARG A 397 6.33 28.57 12.75
N VAL A 398 7.20 27.61 12.41
CA VAL A 398 8.16 27.75 11.30
C VAL A 398 7.42 27.80 9.96
N VAL A 399 6.45 26.90 9.74
CA VAL A 399 5.65 26.83 8.52
C VAL A 399 4.90 28.15 8.29
N ILE A 400 4.19 28.67 9.29
CA ILE A 400 3.39 29.91 9.21
C ILE A 400 4.27 31.14 8.94
N ARG A 401 5.52 31.14 9.37
CA ARG A 401 6.46 32.24 9.08
C ARG A 401 7.03 32.22 7.67
N ARG A 402 6.82 31.14 6.92
CA ARG A 402 7.43 30.89 5.61
C ARG A 402 6.35 30.56 4.57
N ARG A 403 5.93 31.52 3.76
CA ARG A 403 4.82 31.40 2.80
C ARG A 403 4.94 30.18 1.87
N HIS A 404 6.17 29.82 1.46
CA HIS A 404 6.40 28.66 0.57
C HIS A 404 6.15 27.30 1.25
N LEU A 405 5.99 27.26 2.58
CA LEU A 405 5.68 26.04 3.34
C LEU A 405 4.18 25.91 3.72
N TYR A 406 3.34 26.94 3.46
CA TYR A 406 1.92 26.95 3.87
C TYR A 406 1.15 25.72 3.39
N TRP A 407 1.51 25.18 2.22
CA TRP A 407 0.87 23.99 1.70
C TRP A 407 1.02 22.77 2.63
N ILE A 408 2.10 22.68 3.42
CA ILE A 408 2.32 21.58 4.38
C ILE A 408 1.29 21.68 5.51
N ALA A 409 1.08 22.86 6.07
CA ALA A 409 0.09 23.07 7.12
C ALA A 409 -1.34 22.87 6.61
N LEU A 410 -1.65 23.39 5.42
CA LEU A 410 -2.96 23.22 4.79
C LEU A 410 -3.27 21.75 4.50
N ALA A 411 -2.31 21.01 3.93
CA ALA A 411 -2.46 19.58 3.67
C ALA A 411 -2.61 18.78 4.97
N TRP A 412 -1.87 19.11 6.02
CA TRP A 412 -2.02 18.52 7.36
C TRP A 412 -3.41 18.77 7.93
N VAL A 413 -3.93 20.00 7.86
CA VAL A 413 -5.30 20.33 8.30
C VAL A 413 -6.34 19.57 7.49
N MET A 414 -6.23 19.58 6.16
CA MET A 414 -7.15 18.84 5.28
C MET A 414 -7.18 17.35 5.63
N GLN A 415 -6.00 16.75 5.86
CA GLN A 415 -5.91 15.34 6.23
C GLN A 415 -6.48 15.08 7.63
N THR A 416 -6.24 15.99 8.60
CA THR A 416 -6.87 15.92 9.93
C THR A 416 -8.39 15.93 9.83
N LEU A 417 -8.96 16.85 9.03
CA LEU A 417 -10.41 16.93 8.83
C LEU A 417 -10.96 15.61 8.23
N LEU A 418 -10.25 15.02 7.27
CA LEU A 418 -10.66 13.75 6.67
C LEU A 418 -10.63 12.60 7.68
N ILE A 419 -9.62 12.55 8.56
CA ILE A 419 -9.55 11.58 9.65
C ILE A 419 -10.72 11.76 10.63
N LEU A 420 -11.06 13.00 10.96
CA LEU A 420 -12.22 13.30 11.81
C LEU A 420 -13.53 12.86 11.13
N GLY A 421 -13.65 13.01 9.80
CA GLY A 421 -14.77 12.48 9.03
C GLY A 421 -14.87 10.96 9.05
N ALA A 422 -13.73 10.25 9.19
CA ALA A 422 -13.75 8.80 9.37
C ALA A 422 -14.13 8.37 10.79
N PHE A 423 -13.96 9.23 11.79
CA PHE A 423 -14.28 8.92 13.19
C PHE A 423 -15.69 9.36 13.61
N PHE A 424 -16.19 10.44 13.04
CA PHE A 424 -17.41 11.11 13.51
C PHE A 424 -18.38 11.39 12.36
N PRO A 425 -19.69 11.45 12.64
CA PRO A 425 -20.70 11.76 11.65
C PRO A 425 -20.69 13.25 11.26
N LEU A 426 -19.72 13.66 10.45
CA LEU A 426 -19.51 15.04 9.99
C LEU A 426 -20.14 15.30 8.59
N GLY A 427 -21.25 14.65 8.25
CA GLY A 427 -21.96 14.87 7.00
C GLY A 427 -21.11 14.58 5.75
N PRO A 428 -20.96 15.54 4.80
CA PRO A 428 -20.23 15.32 3.55
C PRO A 428 -18.79 14.84 3.75
N LEU A 429 -18.14 15.28 4.82
CA LEU A 429 -16.77 14.88 5.12
C LEU A 429 -16.68 13.39 5.49
N THR A 430 -17.68 12.88 6.21
CA THR A 430 -17.81 11.45 6.51
C THR A 430 -18.02 10.64 5.23
N SER A 431 -18.92 11.10 4.33
CA SER A 431 -19.13 10.43 3.04
C SER A 431 -17.84 10.36 2.23
N VAL A 432 -17.08 11.46 2.14
CA VAL A 432 -15.78 11.49 1.45
C VAL A 432 -14.79 10.50 2.07
N ALA A 433 -14.76 10.35 3.40
CA ALA A 433 -13.90 9.37 4.08
C ALA A 433 -14.23 7.91 3.70
N GLY A 434 -15.42 7.65 3.15
CA GLY A 434 -15.81 6.37 2.57
C GLY A 434 -14.90 5.90 1.44
N LEU A 435 -14.28 6.81 0.65
CA LEU A 435 -13.28 6.48 -0.37
C LEU A 435 -12.06 5.75 0.19
N TRP A 436 -11.82 5.84 1.50
CA TRP A 436 -10.80 5.08 2.25
C TRP A 436 -11.42 4.04 3.16
N TYR A 437 -12.67 3.61 2.90
CA TYR A 437 -13.42 2.61 3.67
C TYR A 437 -13.68 3.03 5.14
N HIS A 438 -13.68 4.31 5.45
CA HIS A 438 -13.64 4.84 6.82
C HIS A 438 -12.49 4.26 7.67
N ASN A 439 -11.46 3.73 7.03
CA ASN A 439 -10.32 3.13 7.71
C ASN A 439 -9.33 4.22 8.12
N ALA A 440 -9.40 4.61 9.39
CA ALA A 440 -8.54 5.65 9.96
C ALA A 440 -7.04 5.33 9.83
N TYR A 441 -6.64 4.06 9.86
CA TYR A 441 -5.22 3.67 9.74
C TYR A 441 -4.62 4.02 8.37
N ARG A 442 -5.40 3.90 7.30
CA ARG A 442 -5.00 4.35 5.95
C ARG A 442 -4.78 5.87 5.91
N LEU A 443 -5.67 6.61 6.58
CA LEU A 443 -5.61 8.06 6.65
C LEU A 443 -4.47 8.55 7.54
N PHE A 444 -4.21 7.87 8.66
CA PHE A 444 -3.06 8.13 9.52
C PHE A 444 -1.73 7.98 8.77
N ALA A 445 -1.59 6.95 7.96
CA ALA A 445 -0.38 6.73 7.19
C ALA A 445 -0.08 7.90 6.22
N VAL A 446 -1.11 8.52 5.65
CA VAL A 446 -0.97 9.76 4.85
C VAL A 446 -0.58 10.95 5.73
N GLN A 447 -1.17 11.07 6.92
CA GLN A 447 -0.89 12.17 7.86
C GLN A 447 0.59 12.20 8.28
N VAL A 448 1.23 11.03 8.38
CA VAL A 448 2.67 10.92 8.70
C VAL A 448 3.54 11.69 7.72
N ILE A 449 3.16 11.80 6.44
CA ILE A 449 3.93 12.57 5.44
C ILE A 449 4.11 14.02 5.91
N PHE A 450 3.05 14.65 6.35
CA PHE A 450 3.07 16.06 6.77
C PHE A 450 3.64 16.22 8.16
N LEU A 451 3.31 15.33 9.08
CA LEU A 451 3.86 15.36 10.45
C LEU A 451 5.37 15.19 10.45
N ALA A 452 5.93 14.28 9.65
CA ALA A 452 7.36 14.11 9.57
C ALA A 452 8.08 15.39 9.09
N LEU A 453 7.49 16.13 8.13
CA LEU A 453 8.00 17.44 7.69
C LEU A 453 7.92 18.50 8.81
N ILE A 454 6.78 18.58 9.48
CA ILE A 454 6.54 19.55 10.57
C ILE A 454 7.47 19.27 11.75
N LEU A 455 7.60 18.02 12.19
CA LEU A 455 8.46 17.62 13.30
C LEU A 455 9.94 17.81 12.97
N ALA A 456 10.35 17.55 11.74
CA ALA A 456 11.73 17.81 11.31
C ALA A 456 12.08 19.31 11.34
N LEU A 457 11.13 20.18 10.99
CA LEU A 457 11.28 21.62 11.13
C LEU A 457 11.41 22.00 12.61
N ALA A 458 10.57 21.44 13.49
CA ALA A 458 10.67 21.67 14.94
C ALA A 458 12.03 21.24 15.49
N ALA A 459 12.46 20.02 15.16
CA ALA A 459 13.75 19.50 15.62
C ALA A 459 14.93 20.36 15.12
N SER A 460 14.87 20.83 13.86
CA SER A 460 15.91 21.71 13.33
C SER A 460 15.99 23.06 14.06
N GLU A 461 14.87 23.63 14.49
CA GLU A 461 14.82 24.84 15.30
C GLU A 461 15.44 24.60 16.69
N VAL A 462 15.10 23.48 17.34
CA VAL A 462 15.66 23.12 18.64
C VAL A 462 17.18 22.89 18.53
N ILE A 463 17.65 22.16 17.52
CA ILE A 463 19.08 21.97 17.27
C ILE A 463 19.78 23.32 17.03
N GLY A 464 19.16 24.19 16.24
CA GLY A 464 19.69 25.53 16.00
C GLY A 464 19.76 26.39 17.28
N TRP A 465 18.78 26.26 18.18
CA TRP A 465 18.76 26.92 19.47
C TRP A 465 19.85 26.37 20.39
N LEU A 466 19.94 25.04 20.55
CA LEU A 466 20.97 24.41 21.38
C LEU A 466 22.40 24.73 20.87
N SER A 467 22.61 24.78 19.56
CA SER A 467 23.92 25.11 18.99
C SER A 467 24.34 26.56 19.31
N ARG A 468 23.39 27.48 19.40
CA ARG A 468 23.64 28.89 19.81
C ARG A 468 24.04 29.00 21.29
N PHE A 469 23.40 28.24 22.17
CA PHE A 469 23.81 28.17 23.56
C PHE A 469 25.23 27.64 23.74
N ALA A 470 25.58 26.60 22.99
CA ALA A 470 26.92 26.01 23.04
C ALA A 470 28.04 26.93 22.50
N THR A 471 27.70 28.02 21.79
CA THR A 471 28.67 28.92 21.15
C THR A 471 28.75 30.28 21.77
N LYS A 472 28.29 30.48 23.03
CA LYS A 472 28.30 31.76 23.75
C LYS A 472 28.46 32.98 22.82
N GLY A 473 27.37 33.53 22.29
CA GLY A 473 27.34 34.92 21.84
C GLY A 473 27.37 35.24 20.35
N ALA A 474 27.28 34.29 19.42
CA ALA A 474 27.18 34.66 18.00
C ALA A 474 25.72 34.94 17.60
N PRO A 475 25.34 36.14 17.19
CA PRO A 475 23.99 36.45 16.73
C PRO A 475 23.78 35.88 15.34
N ALA A 476 23.15 34.73 15.24
CA ALA A 476 22.78 34.14 13.96
C ALA A 476 21.40 34.67 13.51
N ARG A 477 21.39 35.79 12.79
CA ARG A 477 20.17 36.41 12.22
C ARG A 477 19.87 36.00 10.79
N SER A 478 20.68 35.15 10.14
CA SER A 478 20.52 34.83 8.71
C SER A 478 20.30 33.34 8.45
N MET A 479 19.66 33.06 7.34
CA MET A 479 19.44 31.72 6.77
C MET A 479 20.75 30.95 6.48
N SER A 480 21.87 31.66 6.29
CA SER A 480 23.23 31.14 6.19
C SER A 480 23.72 30.44 7.47
N ALA A 481 23.14 30.75 8.62
CA ALA A 481 23.57 30.17 9.89
C ALA A 481 23.26 28.67 10.02
N GLN A 482 22.19 28.17 9.42
CA GLN A 482 21.89 26.73 9.44
C GLN A 482 22.88 25.94 8.57
N THR A 483 23.25 26.49 7.41
CA THR A 483 24.27 25.89 6.53
C THR A 483 25.64 25.92 7.20
N ASP A 484 25.96 26.98 7.92
CA ASP A 484 27.21 27.14 8.67
C ASP A 484 27.34 26.14 9.83
N VAL A 485 26.25 25.84 10.55
CA VAL A 485 26.25 24.82 11.63
C VAL A 485 26.54 23.43 11.05
N ILE A 486 25.93 23.07 9.93
CA ILE A 486 26.21 21.79 9.26
C ILE A 486 27.65 21.73 8.74
N ALA A 487 28.11 22.80 8.08
CA ALA A 487 29.45 22.83 7.50
C ALA A 487 30.55 22.80 8.58
N ARG A 488 30.31 23.47 9.71
CA ARG A 488 31.31 23.59 10.80
C ARG A 488 31.22 22.47 11.84
N ARG A 489 30.04 21.84 12.05
CA ARG A 489 29.80 20.82 13.10
C ARG A 489 28.98 19.62 12.62
N PRO A 490 29.37 18.91 11.58
CA PRO A 490 28.61 17.75 11.09
C PRO A 490 28.52 16.64 12.16
N ALA A 491 29.51 16.49 13.01
CA ALA A 491 29.50 15.53 14.10
C ALA A 491 28.43 15.85 15.16
N PHE A 492 28.20 17.13 15.48
CA PHE A 492 27.14 17.53 16.42
C PHE A 492 25.75 17.24 15.85
N VAL A 493 25.49 17.60 14.59
CA VAL A 493 24.22 17.29 13.93
C VAL A 493 24.00 15.79 13.82
N GLY A 494 25.06 15.04 13.46
CA GLY A 494 25.01 13.58 13.41
C GLY A 494 24.76 12.95 14.78
N GLY A 495 25.41 13.43 15.83
CA GLY A 495 25.20 12.97 17.19
C GLY A 495 23.78 13.23 17.71
N MET A 496 23.25 14.44 17.48
CA MET A 496 21.86 14.78 17.84
C MET A 496 20.86 13.92 17.04
N ALA A 497 21.10 13.67 15.77
CA ALA A 497 20.25 12.80 14.95
C ALA A 497 20.31 11.35 15.45
N ALA A 498 21.50 10.84 15.80
CA ALA A 498 21.66 9.50 16.38
C ALA A 498 20.93 9.37 17.72
N ALA A 499 21.09 10.35 18.63
CA ALA A 499 20.33 10.39 19.89
C ALA A 499 18.82 10.38 19.65
N LEU A 500 18.35 11.17 18.69
CA LEU A 500 16.95 11.23 18.33
C LEU A 500 16.44 9.90 17.73
N ILE A 501 17.24 9.22 16.90
CA ILE A 501 16.93 7.88 16.40
C ILE A 501 16.72 6.93 17.57
N VAL A 502 17.65 6.90 18.54
CA VAL A 502 17.54 6.04 19.72
C VAL A 502 16.29 6.35 20.52
N VAL A 503 16.03 7.61 20.82
CA VAL A 503 14.86 8.05 21.62
C VAL A 503 13.55 7.67 20.88
N LEU A 504 13.43 7.98 19.60
CA LEU A 504 12.21 7.70 18.84
C LEU A 504 12.00 6.20 18.64
N PHE A 505 13.08 5.43 18.41
CA PHE A 505 13.00 3.99 18.33
C PHE A 505 12.59 3.36 19.67
N CYS A 506 13.22 3.76 20.77
CA CYS A 506 12.84 3.26 22.10
C CYS A 506 11.40 3.62 22.44
N ALA A 507 10.97 4.84 22.20
CA ALA A 507 9.60 5.26 22.41
C ALA A 507 8.65 4.43 21.53
N SER A 508 8.90 4.33 20.25
CA SER A 508 8.10 3.52 19.32
C SER A 508 8.08 2.04 19.75
N PHE A 509 9.20 1.45 20.11
CA PHE A 509 9.29 0.06 20.54
C PHE A 509 8.54 -0.21 21.85
N VAL A 510 8.67 0.67 22.84
CA VAL A 510 7.99 0.53 24.13
C VAL A 510 6.47 0.63 23.98
N TYR A 511 5.99 1.57 23.16
CA TYR A 511 4.55 1.81 22.98
C TYR A 511 3.88 0.86 22.00
N ASN A 512 4.58 0.42 20.97
CA ASN A 512 3.99 -0.33 19.86
C ASN A 512 4.41 -1.79 19.81
N LYS A 513 5.29 -2.22 20.72
CA LYS A 513 5.72 -3.62 20.85
C LYS A 513 4.55 -4.62 20.87
N PRO A 514 3.46 -4.39 21.64
CA PRO A 514 2.34 -5.33 21.64
C PRO A 514 1.60 -5.42 20.31
N THR A 515 1.47 -4.32 19.56
CA THR A 515 0.64 -4.26 18.36
C THR A 515 1.39 -4.57 17.08
N VAL A 516 2.58 -4.01 16.87
CA VAL A 516 3.31 -4.19 15.62
C VAL A 516 4.28 -5.36 15.70
N TYR A 517 5.17 -5.34 16.70
CA TYR A 517 6.26 -6.34 16.76
C TYR A 517 5.80 -7.70 17.29
N ALA A 518 4.78 -7.74 18.18
CA ALA A 518 4.19 -9.00 18.61
C ALA A 518 3.46 -9.71 17.46
N GLN A 519 2.90 -8.96 16.52
CA GLN A 519 2.26 -9.54 15.33
C GLN A 519 3.27 -10.08 14.31
N ALA A 520 4.52 -9.63 14.33
CA ALA A 520 5.55 -10.17 13.47
C ALA A 520 6.04 -11.56 13.91
N LYS A 521 5.79 -11.95 15.18
CA LYS A 521 6.17 -13.30 15.68
C LYS A 521 5.24 -14.36 15.10
N PRO A 522 5.78 -15.52 14.70
CA PRO A 522 4.97 -16.69 14.41
C PRO A 522 4.03 -17.02 15.58
N LYS A 523 2.78 -17.32 15.28
CA LYS A 523 1.77 -17.65 16.26
C LYS A 523 1.07 -18.93 15.86
N PHE A 524 0.98 -19.83 16.83
CA PHE A 524 0.25 -21.07 16.74
C PHE A 524 -0.59 -21.23 17.99
N GLY A 525 -1.72 -21.89 17.91
CA GLY A 525 -2.56 -22.18 19.06
C GLY A 525 -4.05 -22.24 18.75
N ALA A 526 -4.84 -22.59 19.75
CA ALA A 526 -6.29 -22.83 19.61
C ALA A 526 -7.08 -21.63 19.04
N ASP A 527 -6.60 -20.41 19.30
CA ASP A 527 -7.25 -19.16 18.82
C ASP A 527 -6.60 -18.61 17.55
N GLN A 528 -5.74 -19.39 16.89
CA GLN A 528 -5.03 -18.99 15.68
C GLN A 528 -5.49 -19.85 14.51
N ILE A 529 -5.38 -19.31 13.29
CA ILE A 529 -5.74 -20.02 12.05
C ILE A 529 -4.95 -21.34 11.89
N LEU A 530 -3.75 -21.39 12.42
CA LEU A 530 -2.92 -22.59 12.47
C LEU A 530 -2.66 -22.97 13.94
N LYS A 531 -2.94 -24.22 14.29
CA LYS A 531 -2.77 -24.72 15.65
C LYS A 531 -1.30 -25.00 16.00
N SER A 532 -0.55 -25.51 15.03
CA SER A 532 0.82 -25.95 15.25
C SER A 532 1.70 -25.82 14.00
N ARG A 533 3.00 -26.05 14.18
CA ARG A 533 3.95 -26.16 13.07
C ARG A 533 3.69 -27.43 12.25
N ALA A 534 3.24 -28.51 12.88
CA ALA A 534 2.91 -29.75 12.18
C ALA A 534 1.71 -29.57 11.24
N GLU A 535 0.70 -28.82 11.65
CA GLU A 535 -0.43 -28.46 10.80
C GLU A 535 0.01 -27.56 9.62
N LEU A 536 0.87 -26.58 9.85
CA LEU A 536 1.44 -25.76 8.79
C LEU A 536 2.19 -26.63 7.77
N ASP A 537 3.03 -27.54 8.23
CA ASP A 537 3.79 -28.45 7.38
C ASP A 537 2.86 -29.42 6.64
N PHE A 538 1.77 -29.87 7.26
CA PHE A 538 0.75 -30.69 6.61
C PHE A 538 0.08 -29.95 5.45
N ILE A 539 -0.39 -28.71 5.69
CA ILE A 539 -1.01 -27.87 4.65
C ILE A 539 -0.01 -27.54 3.53
N ALA A 540 1.26 -27.32 3.89
CA ALA A 540 2.30 -26.97 2.93
C ALA A 540 2.68 -28.15 2.01
N HIS A 541 2.45 -29.37 2.45
CA HIS A 541 2.83 -30.61 1.75
C HIS A 541 1.63 -31.50 1.43
N LEU A 542 0.44 -30.90 1.22
CA LEU A 542 -0.75 -31.67 0.81
C LEU A 542 -0.55 -32.46 -0.49
N ASP A 543 0.35 -32.00 -1.37
CA ASP A 543 0.69 -32.71 -2.61
C ASP A 543 1.52 -34.00 -2.42
N ASP A 544 1.95 -34.30 -1.19
CA ASP A 544 2.47 -35.62 -0.82
C ASP A 544 1.35 -36.65 -0.62
N TYR A 545 0.13 -36.19 -0.34
CA TYR A 545 -1.03 -37.04 -0.03
C TYR A 545 -2.05 -37.09 -1.15
N ILE A 546 -2.16 -36.03 -1.96
CA ILE A 546 -3.16 -35.92 -3.02
C ILE A 546 -2.52 -35.37 -4.32
N PRO A 547 -3.11 -35.66 -5.49
CA PRO A 547 -2.58 -35.21 -6.78
C PRO A 547 -2.40 -33.70 -6.82
N LYS A 548 -1.34 -33.24 -7.46
CA LYS A 548 -1.11 -31.82 -7.74
C LYS A 548 -2.28 -31.24 -8.50
N ARG A 549 -2.62 -30.00 -8.17
CA ARG A 549 -3.78 -29.27 -8.70
C ARG A 549 -5.15 -29.82 -8.23
N SER A 550 -5.16 -30.62 -7.17
CA SER A 550 -6.40 -30.94 -6.48
C SER A 550 -7.00 -29.70 -5.85
N ILE A 551 -8.34 -29.68 -5.78
CA ILE A 551 -9.08 -28.63 -5.09
C ILE A 551 -9.65 -29.23 -3.81
N VAL A 552 -9.39 -28.51 -2.72
CA VAL A 552 -9.84 -28.91 -1.40
C VAL A 552 -10.93 -27.94 -0.92
N VAL A 553 -12.07 -28.46 -0.50
CA VAL A 553 -13.07 -27.68 0.23
C VAL A 553 -12.82 -27.82 1.74
N GLY A 554 -12.88 -26.73 2.46
CA GLY A 554 -12.72 -26.69 3.92
C GLY A 554 -13.00 -25.31 4.44
N ASP A 555 -13.09 -25.17 5.78
CA ASP A 555 -13.25 -23.87 6.41
C ASP A 555 -11.99 -23.02 6.23
N PRO A 556 -12.07 -21.84 5.60
CA PRO A 556 -10.88 -20.99 5.42
C PRO A 556 -10.29 -20.50 6.76
N THR A 557 -11.06 -20.48 7.85
CA THR A 557 -10.56 -20.13 9.19
C THR A 557 -9.70 -21.24 9.81
N SER A 558 -9.75 -22.46 9.25
CA SER A 558 -8.93 -23.60 9.69
C SER A 558 -7.58 -23.73 8.98
N GLY A 559 -7.12 -22.70 8.26
CA GLY A 559 -5.81 -22.70 7.64
C GLY A 559 -5.75 -23.24 6.20
N ILE A 560 -6.71 -24.06 5.75
CA ILE A 560 -6.69 -24.66 4.39
C ILE A 560 -6.59 -23.62 3.26
N ALA A 561 -7.11 -22.42 3.49
CA ALA A 561 -7.00 -21.33 2.51
C ALA A 561 -5.54 -20.87 2.26
N TYR A 562 -4.57 -21.30 3.05
CA TYR A 562 -3.14 -21.06 2.77
C TYR A 562 -2.52 -22.11 1.83
N ALA A 563 -3.17 -23.25 1.57
CA ALA A 563 -2.61 -24.31 0.73
C ALA A 563 -2.10 -23.81 -0.63
N PRO A 564 -2.83 -22.93 -1.36
CA PRO A 564 -2.34 -22.42 -2.64
C PRO A 564 -1.05 -21.56 -2.54
N ALA A 565 -0.74 -21.04 -1.37
CA ALA A 565 0.46 -20.24 -1.15
C ALA A 565 1.73 -21.08 -0.95
N PHE A 566 1.57 -22.33 -0.55
CA PHE A 566 2.67 -23.25 -0.23
C PHE A 566 2.91 -24.29 -1.32
N GLY A 567 1.85 -24.79 -1.95
CA GLY A 567 1.94 -25.90 -2.88
C GLY A 567 0.98 -25.80 -4.07
N PRO A 568 1.00 -26.78 -4.96
CA PRO A 568 0.12 -26.82 -6.13
C PRO A 568 -1.27 -27.39 -5.79
N ILE A 569 -1.81 -27.05 -4.63
CA ILE A 569 -3.12 -27.45 -4.15
C ILE A 569 -3.98 -26.20 -4.00
N ASP A 570 -5.20 -26.24 -4.48
CA ASP A 570 -6.11 -25.11 -4.44
C ASP A 570 -7.19 -25.28 -3.36
N SER A 571 -7.64 -24.16 -2.82
CA SER A 571 -8.74 -24.10 -1.86
C SER A 571 -9.96 -23.43 -2.50
N VAL A 572 -11.14 -24.00 -2.25
CA VAL A 572 -12.42 -23.41 -2.70
C VAL A 572 -12.61 -22.00 -2.16
N PHE A 573 -12.19 -21.76 -0.92
CA PHE A 573 -12.30 -20.44 -0.26
C PHE A 573 -10.91 -19.86 -0.04
N SER A 574 -10.64 -18.76 -0.72
CA SER A 574 -9.34 -18.09 -0.70
C SER A 574 -9.20 -17.01 0.38
N SER A 575 -10.23 -16.81 1.20
CA SER A 575 -10.27 -15.80 2.27
C SER A 575 -11.24 -16.22 3.37
N ILE A 576 -10.99 -15.80 4.60
CA ILE A 576 -11.90 -16.04 5.73
C ILE A 576 -13.25 -15.29 5.57
N VAL A 577 -13.33 -14.34 4.64
CA VAL A 577 -14.56 -13.58 4.36
C VAL A 577 -15.32 -14.24 3.22
N VAL A 578 -16.22 -15.16 3.54
CA VAL A 578 -16.99 -15.98 2.57
C VAL A 578 -18.30 -15.31 2.11
N ARG A 579 -18.65 -14.14 2.62
CA ARG A 579 -19.98 -13.51 2.39
C ARG A 579 -20.30 -13.21 0.93
N ASN A 580 -19.31 -13.00 0.09
CA ASN A 580 -19.47 -12.54 -1.29
C ASN A 580 -19.11 -13.61 -2.33
N VAL A 581 -19.06 -14.89 -1.95
CA VAL A 581 -18.84 -15.98 -2.91
C VAL A 581 -20.08 -16.19 -3.79
N ASP A 582 -19.85 -16.84 -4.94
CA ASP A 582 -20.91 -17.23 -5.88
C ASP A 582 -21.91 -18.24 -5.30
N VAL A 583 -22.90 -18.62 -6.10
CA VAL A 583 -23.96 -19.56 -5.69
C VAL A 583 -23.35 -20.93 -5.39
N GLU A 584 -22.42 -21.40 -6.18
CA GLU A 584 -21.74 -22.67 -6.04
C GLU A 584 -20.94 -22.74 -4.72
N GLY A 585 -20.19 -21.68 -4.42
CA GLY A 585 -19.49 -21.56 -3.13
C GLY A 585 -20.45 -21.57 -1.95
N LYS A 586 -21.63 -20.90 -2.06
CA LYS A 586 -22.66 -20.92 -1.02
C LYS A 586 -23.29 -22.30 -0.83
N ILE A 587 -23.50 -23.07 -1.91
CA ILE A 587 -23.99 -24.44 -1.81
C ILE A 587 -23.02 -25.28 -0.98
N LEU A 588 -21.71 -25.18 -1.22
CA LEU A 588 -20.72 -25.94 -0.46
C LEU A 588 -20.60 -25.42 0.99
N ALA A 589 -20.53 -24.10 1.18
CA ALA A 589 -20.38 -23.48 2.50
C ALA A 589 -21.52 -23.84 3.46
N ASN A 590 -22.73 -24.06 2.94
CA ASN A 590 -23.93 -24.36 3.73
C ASN A 590 -24.33 -25.83 3.68
N GLY A 591 -23.95 -26.56 2.65
CA GLY A 591 -24.57 -27.84 2.31
C GLY A 591 -23.69 -29.08 2.39
N LEU A 592 -22.36 -29.02 2.49
CA LEU A 592 -21.50 -30.20 2.47
C LEU A 592 -21.89 -31.26 3.50
N ARG A 593 -22.30 -30.86 4.70
CA ARG A 593 -22.83 -31.76 5.75
C ARG A 593 -24.09 -32.52 5.34
N SER A 594 -24.77 -32.06 4.31
CA SER A 594 -26.01 -32.65 3.78
C SER A 594 -25.77 -33.36 2.44
N ILE A 595 -24.53 -33.77 2.16
CA ILE A 595 -24.12 -34.39 0.90
C ILE A 595 -24.97 -35.58 0.49
N GLU A 596 -25.50 -36.32 1.44
CA GLU A 596 -26.39 -37.48 1.22
C GLU A 596 -27.78 -37.08 0.70
N TYR A 597 -28.28 -35.92 1.11
CA TYR A 597 -29.64 -35.49 0.94
C TYR A 597 -29.82 -34.33 -0.04
N ASP A 598 -28.74 -33.56 -0.30
CA ASP A 598 -28.77 -32.44 -1.23
C ASP A 598 -27.94 -32.74 -2.49
N PRO A 599 -28.61 -33.16 -3.58
CA PRO A 599 -27.90 -33.51 -4.81
C PRO A 599 -27.12 -32.37 -5.45
N ARG A 600 -27.46 -31.09 -5.10
CA ARG A 600 -26.73 -29.91 -5.59
C ARG A 600 -25.28 -29.91 -5.11
N VAL A 601 -25.03 -30.44 -3.90
CA VAL A 601 -23.65 -30.55 -3.37
C VAL A 601 -22.82 -31.43 -4.27
N CYS A 602 -23.26 -32.64 -4.58
CA CYS A 602 -22.58 -33.55 -5.50
C CYS A 602 -22.44 -32.96 -6.91
N GLN A 603 -23.46 -32.25 -7.40
CA GLN A 603 -23.40 -31.57 -8.71
C GLN A 603 -22.27 -30.54 -8.74
N VAL A 604 -22.13 -29.70 -7.72
CA VAL A 604 -21.04 -28.72 -7.63
C VAL A 604 -19.68 -29.42 -7.51
N LEU A 605 -19.55 -30.40 -6.61
CA LEU A 605 -18.32 -31.15 -6.42
C LEU A 605 -17.83 -31.80 -7.72
N ASN A 606 -18.74 -32.44 -8.47
CA ASN A 606 -18.43 -33.10 -9.73
C ASN A 606 -18.14 -32.12 -10.87
N ALA A 607 -18.93 -31.05 -10.98
CA ALA A 607 -18.76 -30.03 -12.02
C ALA A 607 -17.40 -29.33 -11.95
N TYR A 608 -16.85 -29.17 -10.76
CA TYR A 608 -15.59 -28.45 -10.54
C TYR A 608 -14.43 -29.35 -10.10
N GLY A 609 -14.61 -30.67 -10.06
CA GLY A 609 -13.56 -31.61 -9.69
C GLY A 609 -13.06 -31.44 -8.25
N ILE A 610 -13.94 -31.02 -7.33
CA ILE A 610 -13.61 -30.85 -5.92
C ILE A 610 -13.69 -32.21 -5.25
N ASN A 611 -12.53 -32.84 -5.06
CA ASN A 611 -12.44 -34.25 -4.65
C ASN A 611 -12.01 -34.44 -3.21
N TYR A 612 -11.66 -33.36 -2.49
CA TYR A 612 -11.10 -33.47 -1.15
C TYR A 612 -11.77 -32.48 -0.21
N TYR A 613 -11.95 -32.92 1.04
CA TYR A 613 -12.45 -32.14 2.14
C TYR A 613 -11.42 -32.09 3.27
N TYR A 614 -11.11 -30.88 3.71
CA TYR A 614 -10.26 -30.64 4.87
C TYR A 614 -11.14 -30.32 6.07
N GLU A 615 -11.09 -31.24 7.07
CA GLU A 615 -11.80 -31.13 8.30
C GLU A 615 -10.89 -30.65 9.41
N ASP A 616 -11.30 -29.65 10.14
CA ASP A 616 -10.68 -29.19 11.38
C ASP A 616 -11.68 -28.51 12.30
N ALA A 617 -11.30 -28.29 13.57
CA ALA A 617 -12.15 -27.63 14.55
C ALA A 617 -12.41 -26.16 14.11
N PRO A 618 -13.67 -25.69 14.27
CA PRO A 618 -14.01 -24.31 13.94
C PRO A 618 -13.26 -23.33 14.85
N ILE A 619 -12.78 -22.25 14.25
CA ILE A 619 -12.04 -21.18 14.95
C ILE A 619 -12.81 -19.87 14.82
N THR A 620 -12.78 -19.06 15.87
CA THR A 620 -13.20 -17.66 15.81
C THR A 620 -11.98 -16.76 15.68
N TYR A 621 -11.83 -16.13 14.52
CA TYR A 621 -10.70 -15.28 14.23
C TYR A 621 -11.15 -13.87 13.82
N GLN A 622 -10.68 -12.85 14.54
CA GLN A 622 -11.03 -11.44 14.30
C GLN A 622 -12.55 -11.18 14.21
N GLY A 623 -13.34 -11.88 15.02
CA GLY A 623 -14.79 -11.76 15.05
C GLY A 623 -15.54 -12.52 13.94
N ILE A 624 -14.83 -13.31 13.12
CA ILE A 624 -15.40 -14.24 12.16
C ILE A 624 -15.37 -15.62 12.78
N ASN A 625 -16.55 -16.18 13.04
CA ASN A 625 -16.72 -17.55 13.50
C ASN A 625 -16.84 -18.47 12.29
N GLY A 626 -15.93 -19.45 12.17
CA GLY A 626 -15.92 -20.41 11.07
C GLY A 626 -17.22 -21.21 11.01
N ALA A 627 -17.69 -21.72 12.14
CA ALA A 627 -18.93 -22.48 12.21
C ALA A 627 -20.19 -21.68 11.78
N GLU A 628 -20.18 -20.36 11.94
CA GLU A 628 -21.27 -19.48 11.48
C GLU A 628 -21.10 -19.05 10.03
N SER A 629 -19.85 -18.87 9.59
CA SER A 629 -19.54 -18.41 8.23
C SER A 629 -19.74 -19.49 7.17
N VAL A 630 -19.40 -20.74 7.51
CA VAL A 630 -19.46 -21.91 6.61
C VAL A 630 -20.06 -23.12 7.34
N PRO A 631 -21.31 -23.01 7.80
CA PRO A 631 -21.92 -24.01 8.69
C PRO A 631 -22.04 -25.42 8.08
N GLY A 632 -22.06 -25.52 6.75
CA GLY A 632 -22.12 -26.80 6.04
C GLY A 632 -20.78 -27.54 6.01
N LEU A 633 -19.67 -26.89 6.38
CA LEU A 633 -18.34 -27.51 6.46
C LEU A 633 -18.02 -28.01 7.88
N HIS A 634 -18.93 -27.85 8.80
CA HIS A 634 -18.80 -28.33 10.17
C HIS A 634 -19.84 -29.41 10.47
N SER A 635 -19.51 -30.33 11.34
CA SER A 635 -20.38 -31.46 11.69
C SER A 635 -20.77 -32.31 10.46
N VAL A 636 -19.84 -32.46 9.52
CA VAL A 636 -19.98 -33.39 8.40
C VAL A 636 -19.87 -34.81 8.93
N ASP A 637 -20.87 -35.68 8.62
CA ASP A 637 -20.77 -37.06 8.95
C ASP A 637 -19.83 -37.75 7.97
N THR A 638 -18.59 -37.98 8.38
CA THR A 638 -17.55 -38.63 7.59
C THR A 638 -17.58 -40.16 7.70
N SER A 639 -18.49 -40.72 8.51
CA SER A 639 -18.66 -42.19 8.67
C SER A 639 -19.61 -42.84 7.66
N ASN A 640 -20.33 -42.03 6.88
CA ASN A 640 -21.44 -42.44 6.02
C ASN A 640 -21.04 -43.07 4.65
N GLY A 641 -19.74 -43.38 4.43
CA GLY A 641 -19.26 -43.98 3.19
C GLY A 641 -19.07 -42.99 2.04
N TYR A 642 -19.42 -41.71 2.20
CA TYR A 642 -19.11 -40.65 1.22
C TYR A 642 -17.66 -40.17 1.29
N PHE A 643 -16.98 -40.46 2.38
CA PHE A 643 -15.64 -39.96 2.69
C PHE A 643 -14.68 -41.12 2.99
N HIS A 644 -13.46 -40.99 2.51
CA HIS A 644 -12.35 -41.89 2.83
C HIS A 644 -11.21 -41.08 3.41
N LEU A 645 -10.74 -41.44 4.62
CA LEU A 645 -9.64 -40.74 5.28
C LEU A 645 -8.32 -40.94 4.50
N VAL A 646 -7.69 -39.85 4.12
CA VAL A 646 -6.42 -39.86 3.40
C VAL A 646 -5.26 -39.65 4.37
N ALA A 647 -5.37 -38.66 5.25
CA ALA A 647 -4.34 -38.32 6.23
C ALA A 647 -4.93 -37.58 7.42
N GLU A 648 -4.26 -37.67 8.58
CA GLU A 648 -4.58 -36.93 9.81
C GLU A 648 -3.30 -36.42 10.46
N VAL A 649 -3.26 -35.13 10.82
CA VAL A 649 -2.14 -34.50 11.51
C VAL A 649 -2.69 -33.51 12.52
N ASP A 650 -2.35 -33.68 13.80
CA ASP A 650 -2.66 -32.76 14.89
C ASP A 650 -4.17 -32.41 15.01
N GLY A 651 -5.02 -33.41 14.68
CA GLY A 651 -6.48 -33.30 14.72
C GLY A 651 -7.12 -32.72 13.46
N ALA A 652 -6.32 -32.20 12.52
CA ALA A 652 -6.77 -31.87 11.19
C ALA A 652 -6.80 -33.11 10.31
N ARG A 653 -7.85 -33.27 9.50
CA ARG A 653 -8.07 -34.46 8.67
C ARG A 653 -8.30 -34.08 7.22
N LEU A 654 -7.70 -34.85 6.32
CA LEU A 654 -7.92 -34.76 4.90
C LEU A 654 -8.72 -35.96 4.42
N TRP A 655 -9.89 -35.71 3.86
CA TRP A 655 -10.79 -36.72 3.36
C TRP A 655 -10.90 -36.67 1.85
N GLN A 656 -10.88 -37.85 1.19
CA GLN A 656 -11.31 -37.99 -0.19
C GLN A 656 -12.83 -38.16 -0.22
N ILE A 657 -13.52 -37.39 -1.05
CA ILE A 657 -14.98 -37.50 -1.26
C ILE A 657 -15.18 -38.59 -2.33
N THR A 658 -15.85 -39.70 -2.02
CA THR A 658 -16.03 -40.84 -2.87
C THR A 658 -17.50 -41.17 -3.22
N GLY A 659 -18.42 -40.69 -2.39
CA GLY A 659 -19.83 -41.10 -2.47
C GLY A 659 -20.70 -40.40 -3.52
N CYS A 660 -20.20 -39.35 -4.18
CA CYS A 660 -20.98 -38.66 -5.19
C CYS A 660 -21.11 -39.50 -6.48
N PRO A 661 -22.34 -39.83 -6.95
CA PRO A 661 -22.52 -40.59 -8.23
C PRO A 661 -22.12 -39.73 -9.43
N GLY A 662 -21.68 -40.39 -10.52
CA GLY A 662 -21.41 -39.72 -11.80
C GLY A 662 -20.08 -38.99 -11.86
N ARG A 663 -19.10 -39.36 -11.04
CA ARG A 663 -17.77 -38.77 -11.06
C ARG A 663 -17.05 -39.03 -12.37
N ALA A 664 -16.90 -37.99 -13.19
CA ALA A 664 -15.94 -37.98 -14.28
C ALA A 664 -14.56 -37.62 -13.74
N GLU A 665 -13.47 -38.04 -14.43
CA GLU A 665 -12.14 -37.44 -14.18
C GLU A 665 -12.25 -35.92 -14.16
N ALA A 666 -11.62 -35.28 -13.19
CA ALA A 666 -11.71 -33.84 -12.98
C ALA A 666 -11.49 -33.13 -14.33
N PRO A 667 -12.45 -32.32 -14.79
CA PRO A 667 -12.22 -31.52 -15.98
C PRO A 667 -10.99 -30.65 -15.73
N ASN A 668 -10.11 -30.57 -16.74
CA ASN A 668 -8.92 -29.74 -16.75
C ASN A 668 -9.30 -28.23 -16.81
N TRP A 669 -10.23 -27.77 -15.95
CA TRP A 669 -10.65 -26.37 -15.92
C TRP A 669 -9.54 -25.40 -15.53
N TRP A 670 -8.46 -25.90 -14.94
CA TRP A 670 -7.19 -25.21 -14.78
C TRP A 670 -6.38 -25.06 -16.08
N ASN A 671 -6.82 -25.60 -17.21
CA ASN A 671 -6.20 -25.31 -18.49
C ASN A 671 -6.46 -23.86 -18.86
N VAL A 672 -5.60 -23.06 -18.35
CA VAL A 672 -5.56 -21.63 -18.11
C VAL A 672 -5.70 -20.79 -19.39
N ARG A 673 -5.50 -21.39 -20.56
CA ARG A 673 -5.65 -20.69 -21.83
C ARG A 673 -7.09 -20.56 -22.30
N ASP A 674 -8.02 -21.31 -21.72
CA ASP A 674 -9.43 -21.20 -22.11
C ASP A 674 -10.16 -20.19 -21.22
N ARG A 675 -9.93 -18.89 -21.51
CA ARG A 675 -10.58 -17.74 -20.85
C ARG A 675 -12.11 -17.71 -21.06
N ARG A 676 -12.68 -18.65 -21.79
CA ARG A 676 -14.10 -18.75 -22.12
C ARG A 676 -14.89 -19.71 -21.24
N LEU A 677 -14.37 -20.10 -20.09
CA LEU A 677 -15.06 -21.02 -19.17
C LEU A 677 -16.42 -20.52 -18.65
N SER A 678 -16.73 -19.25 -18.80
CA SER A 678 -18.06 -18.70 -18.50
C SER A 678 -19.16 -19.17 -19.46
N VAL A 679 -18.83 -19.89 -20.54
CA VAL A 679 -19.76 -20.25 -21.63
C VAL A 679 -20.07 -21.76 -21.71
N ILE A 680 -19.31 -22.61 -21.03
CA ILE A 680 -19.35 -24.08 -21.33
C ILE A 680 -20.29 -24.87 -20.43
N GLN A 681 -20.82 -24.31 -19.34
CA GLN A 681 -21.83 -25.05 -18.55
C GLN A 681 -23.12 -24.24 -18.39
N PRO A 682 -24.28 -24.88 -18.63
CA PRO A 682 -25.56 -24.23 -18.37
C PRO A 682 -25.67 -23.92 -16.89
N PRO A 683 -26.30 -22.80 -16.52
CA PRO A 683 -26.56 -22.46 -15.13
C PRO A 683 -27.35 -23.60 -14.45
N LEU A 684 -27.04 -23.89 -13.19
CA LEU A 684 -27.77 -24.87 -12.38
C LEU A 684 -29.29 -24.63 -12.32
N ASP A 685 -29.74 -23.43 -12.67
CA ASP A 685 -31.15 -23.03 -12.78
C ASP A 685 -31.92 -23.72 -13.93
N SER A 686 -31.22 -24.43 -14.82
CA SER A 686 -31.88 -25.19 -15.93
C SER A 686 -32.29 -26.59 -15.51
N VAL A 687 -32.02 -26.99 -14.27
CA VAL A 687 -32.48 -28.26 -13.71
C VAL A 687 -33.52 -27.95 -12.65
N ARG A 688 -34.74 -27.64 -13.10
CA ARG A 688 -35.94 -27.65 -12.25
C ARG A 688 -36.57 -29.05 -12.28
#